data_051e56b9b32f9910c0f1b84512c7a62e
#
_entry.id   051e56b9b32f9910c0f1b84512c7a62e
#
_cell.length_a   1.000
_cell.length_b   1.000
_cell.length_c   1.000
_cell.angle_alpha   90.00
_cell.angle_beta   90.00
_cell.angle_gamma   90.00
#
_symmetry.space_group_name_H-M   'P 1'
#
loop_
_entity.id
_entity.type
_entity.pdbx_description
1 polymer ?
#
loop_
_entity_poly.entity_id
_entity_poly.type
_entity_poly.pdbx_seq_one_letter_code
_entity_poly.pdbx_strand_id
1 'polypeptide(L)'
;MGKAPRRIQLIKSNLYKNKKGCYIAQKMNEPSEEQQQVINEMKDGQNVIVNACAGSGKSTTILTMAAQMPNERFLQLTYNSSLRYEVRDKVRQLNLTNIEVHTYHSLAVLAYNGNAHNDTGMRNIMYQEMPLRPLFKLEFSVLVVDEAQDMTPLYFKFLQKFVKDSERPFQLMVLGDHRQGLYEFKGADTRFLTLADKLWNTSVNMRSANFVYKSLKMSYRVTDNIRKFVNDVMFGEEYMDSCKEGPEVVYVKRNSGFNEKIIISTILRLMKENNAKPDDIFILSGSIRGGRMRKIENALVMNDIPCFVPLFETDKMDERVINGKVGLSTFHSVKGRQRKYVFIVGFDNSYFDYYGRNLSRVECPNTLYVGVTRASNKLYVFETDNHATDRPLDFLKYDHNELNNSNFCKFMGIPRTIFYEETENEKREIAVYNTTPTDLIKFMHEDVLDKITPILSEIFTVTKEKGETFDIPSIVQTTKNLYEEVSDLNGIAIPGMYYDDINRKWKNTNESVLYDMIQYRFEQLERPNEYLKKSVEEVPEKMTSIQDYLFASNVYKALDEHYYSKLKQITIEDCMWLGEEDIERCKERMHDILGPECETEEPDAEWSIINQSDENEHEGIDKVLDGIIPDTLRYRFSARVDLVTKDSVYELKCTSEISLEHRVQVVIYAWLYKILGYKEKVFKIFNIKTGEILTLSGKFEDYHKIVTTIIKGKTIENVRLDDDEFIKSCK
;
A
#
# COMPACT_ATOMS: atom_id res chain seq x y z
N MET A 1 44.70 11.15 14.04
CA MET A 1 44.38 12.06 12.90
C MET A 1 43.08 11.57 12.31
N GLY A 2 41.99 12.29 12.60
CA GLY A 2 40.63 11.87 12.30
C GLY A 2 40.27 12.06 10.82
N LYS A 3 39.61 11.07 10.24
CA LYS A 3 38.98 11.21 8.92
C LYS A 3 37.58 11.84 9.11
N ALA A 4 37.34 12.94 8.38
CA ALA A 4 36.10 13.65 8.34
C ALA A 4 34.98 12.79 7.70
N PRO A 5 33.69 12.96 8.09
CA PRO A 5 32.59 12.19 7.53
C PRO A 5 32.34 12.55 6.07
N ARG A 6 32.13 11.53 5.23
CA ARG A 6 31.80 11.67 3.81
C ARG A 6 30.49 12.44 3.64
N ARG A 7 30.55 13.54 2.88
CA ARG A 7 29.40 14.27 2.38
C ARG A 7 28.56 13.36 1.50
N ILE A 8 27.27 13.20 1.85
CA ILE A 8 26.28 12.60 0.98
C ILE A 8 26.13 13.48 -0.26
N GLN A 9 26.50 12.94 -1.41
CA GLN A 9 26.24 13.59 -2.70
C GLN A 9 24.73 13.57 -2.97
N LEU A 10 24.11 14.74 -2.89
CA LEU A 10 22.74 14.99 -3.33
C LEU A 10 22.64 14.74 -4.84
N ILE A 11 21.85 13.73 -5.21
CA ILE A 11 21.44 13.47 -6.60
C ILE A 11 20.70 14.71 -7.11
N LYS A 12 21.27 15.34 -8.13
CA LYS A 12 20.66 16.50 -8.82
C LYS A 12 19.43 16.05 -9.57
N SER A 13 18.24 16.32 -9.04
CA SER A 13 17.00 16.25 -9.81
C SER A 13 17.04 17.29 -10.95
N ASN A 14 16.50 16.91 -12.12
CA ASN A 14 16.43 17.75 -13.30
C ASN A 14 15.57 19.00 -13.03
N LEU A 15 16.20 20.08 -12.69
CA LEU A 15 15.60 21.41 -12.59
C LEU A 15 15.61 22.02 -13.99
N TYR A 16 14.44 22.45 -14.47
CA TYR A 16 14.35 23.25 -15.66
C TYR A 16 15.13 24.56 -15.47
N LYS A 17 16.30 24.63 -16.07
CA LYS A 17 17.07 25.88 -16.19
C LYS A 17 16.64 26.61 -17.45
N ASN A 18 16.24 27.88 -17.34
CA ASN A 18 16.15 28.72 -18.53
C ASN A 18 17.58 28.94 -19.09
N LYS A 19 17.67 29.41 -20.35
CA LYS A 19 18.95 29.66 -21.06
C LYS A 19 19.91 30.64 -20.33
N LYS A 20 19.53 31.24 -19.20
CA LYS A 20 20.32 32.19 -18.39
C LYS A 20 20.63 31.69 -16.97
N GLY A 21 20.25 30.47 -16.60
CA GLY A 21 20.63 29.89 -15.31
C GLY A 21 19.92 30.43 -14.06
N CYS A 22 18.93 31.29 -14.19
CA CYS A 22 18.10 31.80 -13.09
C CYS A 22 16.85 30.94 -12.89
N TYR A 23 16.52 30.64 -11.63
CA TYR A 23 15.24 30.05 -11.26
C TYR A 23 14.14 31.11 -11.37
N ILE A 24 13.13 30.85 -12.18
CA ILE A 24 11.92 31.69 -12.20
C ILE A 24 11.07 31.18 -11.03
N ALA A 25 10.85 32.03 -10.02
CA ALA A 25 9.90 31.73 -8.96
C ALA A 25 8.52 31.55 -9.61
N GLN A 26 7.90 30.39 -9.39
CA GLN A 26 6.56 30.14 -9.90
C GLN A 26 5.60 31.07 -9.13
N LYS A 27 4.81 31.85 -9.84
CA LYS A 27 3.84 32.77 -9.20
C LYS A 27 2.78 31.89 -8.50
N MET A 28 2.58 32.12 -7.21
CA MET A 28 1.48 31.48 -6.48
C MET A 28 0.15 31.91 -7.09
N ASN A 29 -0.78 30.97 -7.22
CA ASN A 29 -2.17 31.31 -7.54
C ASN A 29 -2.77 32.11 -6.37
N GLU A 30 -3.63 33.03 -6.68
CA GLU A 30 -4.39 33.74 -5.66
C GLU A 30 -5.30 32.74 -4.93
N PRO A 31 -5.39 32.82 -3.59
CA PRO A 31 -6.26 31.93 -2.84
C PRO A 31 -7.73 32.21 -3.17
N SER A 32 -8.55 31.18 -3.16
CA SER A 32 -9.99 31.37 -3.23
C SER A 32 -10.52 32.07 -1.96
N GLU A 33 -11.76 32.51 -2.02
CA GLU A 33 -12.42 33.16 -0.87
C GLU A 33 -12.43 32.21 0.35
N GLU A 34 -12.78 30.93 0.16
CA GLU A 34 -12.74 29.91 1.23
C GLU A 34 -11.33 29.74 1.81
N GLN A 35 -10.32 29.65 0.96
CA GLN A 35 -8.92 29.54 1.38
C GLN A 35 -8.45 30.78 2.13
N GLN A 36 -8.83 31.99 1.65
CA GLN A 36 -8.47 33.22 2.32
C GLN A 36 -9.14 33.39 3.67
N GLN A 37 -10.38 32.92 3.84
CA GLN A 37 -11.05 32.89 5.14
C GLN A 37 -10.29 32.02 6.15
N VAL A 38 -9.84 30.83 5.77
CA VAL A 38 -8.98 29.96 6.61
C VAL A 38 -7.71 30.69 7.03
N ILE A 39 -7.04 31.35 6.07
CA ILE A 39 -5.81 32.10 6.35
C ILE A 39 -6.05 33.28 7.29
N ASN A 40 -7.16 33.98 7.16
CA ASN A 40 -7.51 35.10 8.02
C ASN A 40 -7.72 34.65 9.48
N GLU A 41 -8.46 33.56 9.72
CA GLU A 41 -8.64 33.02 11.07
C GLU A 41 -7.30 32.67 11.72
N MET A 42 -6.37 32.08 10.95
CA MET A 42 -5.02 31.78 11.44
C MET A 42 -4.24 33.06 11.78
N LYS A 43 -4.37 34.16 10.97
CA LYS A 43 -3.75 35.45 11.27
C LYS A 43 -4.33 36.09 12.53
N ASP A 44 -5.62 35.87 12.79
CA ASP A 44 -6.32 36.34 13.99
C ASP A 44 -6.00 35.52 15.24
N GLY A 45 -5.08 34.54 15.13
CA GLY A 45 -4.59 33.75 16.26
C GLY A 45 -5.49 32.58 16.67
N GLN A 46 -6.51 32.25 15.88
CA GLN A 46 -7.40 31.11 16.14
C GLN A 46 -6.75 29.79 15.72
N ASN A 47 -7.00 28.69 16.46
CA ASN A 47 -6.74 27.37 15.92
C ASN A 47 -7.83 27.02 14.91
N VAL A 48 -7.47 26.38 13.80
CA VAL A 48 -8.43 26.14 12.71
C VAL A 48 -8.50 24.66 12.38
N ILE A 49 -9.72 24.15 12.30
CA ILE A 49 -10.03 22.80 11.82
C ILE A 49 -10.68 22.97 10.44
N VAL A 50 -10.10 22.31 9.43
CA VAL A 50 -10.54 22.44 8.03
C VAL A 50 -10.98 21.11 7.49
N ASN A 51 -12.28 20.97 7.20
CA ASN A 51 -12.78 19.88 6.38
C ASN A 51 -12.71 20.29 4.91
N ALA A 52 -11.92 19.58 4.12
CA ALA A 52 -11.52 20.01 2.78
C ALA A 52 -11.73 18.88 1.76
N CYS A 53 -12.72 18.99 0.89
CA CYS A 53 -13.05 17.98 -0.11
C CYS A 53 -11.88 17.62 -1.03
N ALA A 54 -12.04 16.54 -1.79
CA ALA A 54 -11.05 16.06 -2.76
C ALA A 54 -10.71 17.15 -3.80
N GLY A 55 -9.44 17.55 -3.87
CA GLY A 55 -8.98 18.54 -4.85
C GLY A 55 -9.22 20.00 -4.49
N SER A 56 -9.59 20.31 -3.24
CA SER A 56 -9.86 21.68 -2.78
C SER A 56 -8.63 22.58 -2.59
N GLY A 57 -7.43 22.05 -2.82
CA GLY A 57 -6.19 22.82 -2.73
C GLY A 57 -5.63 22.97 -1.31
N LYS A 58 -5.79 21.98 -0.43
CA LYS A 58 -5.21 21.94 0.93
C LYS A 58 -3.75 22.43 0.97
N SER A 59 -2.88 21.80 0.17
CA SER A 59 -1.47 22.19 0.10
C SER A 59 -1.26 23.64 -0.37
N THR A 60 -2.08 24.13 -1.30
CA THR A 60 -2.05 25.52 -1.75
C THR A 60 -2.40 26.46 -0.61
N THR A 61 -3.43 26.15 0.17
CA THR A 61 -3.84 26.93 1.35
C THR A 61 -2.70 27.05 2.36
N ILE A 62 -2.04 25.93 2.69
CA ILE A 62 -0.90 25.92 3.63
C ILE A 62 0.26 26.76 3.11
N LEU A 63 0.64 26.61 1.84
CA LEU A 63 1.76 27.34 1.26
C LEU A 63 1.45 28.85 1.13
N THR A 64 0.21 29.21 0.78
CA THR A 64 -0.24 30.60 0.73
C THR A 64 -0.24 31.22 2.13
N MET A 65 -0.69 30.48 3.13
CA MET A 65 -0.65 30.91 4.53
C MET A 65 0.79 31.17 4.99
N ALA A 66 1.72 30.26 4.69
CA ALA A 66 3.14 30.45 5.02
C ALA A 66 3.72 31.70 4.34
N ALA A 67 3.36 31.96 3.07
CA ALA A 67 3.78 33.16 2.36
C ALA A 67 3.19 34.45 2.93
N GLN A 68 1.93 34.41 3.40
CA GLN A 68 1.25 35.57 3.98
C GLN A 68 1.59 35.82 5.46
N MET A 69 2.26 34.89 6.14
CA MET A 69 2.67 34.97 7.54
C MET A 69 4.20 34.74 7.67
N PRO A 70 5.04 35.62 7.09
CA PRO A 70 6.48 35.39 6.98
C PRO A 70 7.22 35.37 8.31
N ASN A 71 6.62 35.96 9.36
CA ASN A 71 7.18 35.99 10.71
C ASN A 71 6.90 34.69 11.53
N GLU A 72 5.95 33.88 11.08
CA GLU A 72 5.63 32.59 11.71
C GLU A 72 6.45 31.47 11.08
N ARG A 73 6.82 30.48 11.89
CA ARG A 73 7.53 29.28 11.43
C ARG A 73 6.58 28.09 11.45
N PHE A 74 6.41 27.48 10.30
CA PHE A 74 5.46 26.39 10.08
C PHE A 74 6.16 25.03 10.16
N LEU A 75 5.59 24.13 10.96
CA LEU A 75 5.89 22.70 10.91
C LEU A 75 4.68 21.98 10.35
N GLN A 76 4.77 21.54 9.09
CA GLN A 76 3.73 20.73 8.46
C GLN A 76 4.06 19.25 8.61
N LEU A 77 3.11 18.50 9.14
CA LEU A 77 3.16 17.05 9.20
C LEU A 77 2.20 16.44 8.20
N THR A 78 2.68 15.46 7.48
CA THR A 78 1.91 14.73 6.46
C THR A 78 2.09 13.23 6.65
N TYR A 79 1.08 12.46 6.22
CA TYR A 79 1.03 11.02 6.46
C TYR A 79 2.15 10.26 5.74
N ASN A 80 2.42 10.54 4.45
CA ASN A 80 3.34 9.74 3.67
C ASN A 80 4.51 10.53 3.04
N SER A 81 5.56 9.79 2.63
CA SER A 81 6.78 10.37 2.10
C SER A 81 6.60 11.02 0.71
N SER A 82 5.73 10.47 -0.15
CA SER A 82 5.48 11.03 -1.49
C SER A 82 4.90 12.42 -1.39
N LEU A 83 3.88 12.60 -0.53
CA LEU A 83 3.26 13.90 -0.29
C LEU A 83 4.27 14.89 0.31
N ARG A 84 5.12 14.44 1.25
CA ARG A 84 6.20 15.25 1.81
C ARG A 84 7.15 15.75 0.72
N TYR A 85 7.58 14.90 -0.21
CA TYR A 85 8.48 15.30 -1.29
C TYR A 85 7.80 16.30 -2.24
N GLU A 86 6.57 16.06 -2.63
CA GLU A 86 5.80 16.97 -3.48
C GLU A 86 5.67 18.37 -2.84
N VAL A 87 5.29 18.43 -1.57
CA VAL A 87 5.15 19.70 -0.87
C VAL A 87 6.50 20.41 -0.70
N ARG A 88 7.58 19.69 -0.36
CA ARG A 88 8.93 20.25 -0.27
C ARG A 88 9.43 20.82 -1.60
N ASP A 89 9.11 20.20 -2.72
CA ASP A 89 9.47 20.71 -4.03
C ASP A 89 8.71 22.02 -4.33
N LYS A 90 7.42 22.09 -3.99
CA LYS A 90 6.65 23.34 -4.08
C LYS A 90 7.20 24.45 -3.16
N VAL A 91 7.56 24.11 -1.93
CA VAL A 91 8.23 25.03 -0.99
C VAL A 91 9.50 25.63 -1.61
N ARG A 92 10.35 24.78 -2.23
CA ARG A 92 11.57 25.22 -2.91
C ARG A 92 11.26 26.10 -4.13
N GLN A 93 10.29 25.71 -4.97
CA GLN A 93 9.89 26.49 -6.16
C GLN A 93 9.34 27.88 -5.80
N LEU A 94 8.64 27.97 -4.67
CA LEU A 94 8.08 29.23 -4.15
C LEU A 94 9.06 30.02 -3.28
N ASN A 95 10.29 29.53 -3.06
CA ASN A 95 11.30 30.12 -2.18
C ASN A 95 10.80 30.43 -0.75
N LEU A 96 9.93 29.59 -0.21
CA LEU A 96 9.47 29.72 1.17
C LEU A 96 10.54 29.20 2.13
N THR A 97 10.93 30.03 3.10
CA THR A 97 11.99 29.70 4.07
C THR A 97 11.47 29.47 5.48
N ASN A 98 10.18 29.70 5.69
CA ASN A 98 9.54 29.64 7.00
C ASN A 98 8.62 28.43 7.18
N ILE A 99 8.72 27.42 6.32
CA ILE A 99 7.94 26.17 6.44
C ILE A 99 8.86 24.94 6.28
N GLU A 100 8.76 24.03 7.24
CA GLU A 100 9.38 22.69 7.19
C GLU A 100 8.30 21.61 7.12
N VAL A 101 8.54 20.60 6.27
CA VAL A 101 7.57 19.53 6.01
C VAL A 101 8.17 18.20 6.37
N HIS A 102 7.52 17.45 7.24
CA HIS A 102 7.95 16.15 7.74
C HIS A 102 6.82 15.12 7.68
N THR A 103 7.18 13.83 7.65
CA THR A 103 6.27 12.76 8.10
C THR A 103 6.47 12.56 9.60
N TYR A 104 5.53 11.88 10.27
CA TYR A 104 5.65 11.56 11.70
C TYR A 104 6.98 10.84 11.99
N HIS A 105 7.33 9.81 11.21
CA HIS A 105 8.59 9.09 11.35
C HIS A 105 9.82 10.00 11.10
N SER A 106 9.78 10.85 10.08
CA SER A 106 10.93 11.74 9.82
C SER A 106 11.12 12.77 10.92
N LEU A 107 10.05 13.20 11.59
CA LEU A 107 10.14 14.04 12.78
C LEU A 107 10.69 13.24 13.97
N ALA A 108 10.23 12.00 14.17
CA ALA A 108 10.71 11.13 15.26
C ALA A 108 12.22 10.84 15.13
N VAL A 109 12.68 10.54 13.89
CA VAL A 109 14.11 10.36 13.57
C VAL A 109 14.91 11.63 13.87
N LEU A 110 14.39 12.80 13.50
CA LEU A 110 15.07 14.08 13.69
C LEU A 110 15.13 14.47 15.16
N ALA A 111 14.01 14.37 15.87
CA ALA A 111 13.84 14.90 17.21
C ALA A 111 14.36 13.97 18.32
N TYR A 112 14.24 12.65 18.15
CA TYR A 112 14.52 11.69 19.22
C TYR A 112 15.60 10.67 18.86
N ASN A 113 15.35 9.76 17.91
CA ASN A 113 16.24 8.63 17.64
C ASN A 113 16.37 8.34 16.14
N GLY A 114 17.59 8.17 15.65
CA GLY A 114 17.88 7.84 14.25
C GLY A 114 17.23 6.57 13.75
N ASN A 115 16.88 5.64 14.63
CA ASN A 115 16.24 4.37 14.29
C ASN A 115 14.70 4.43 14.31
N ALA A 116 14.10 5.60 14.59
CA ALA A 116 12.65 5.78 14.64
C ALA A 116 12.01 6.02 13.25
N HIS A 117 12.44 5.28 12.24
CA HIS A 117 11.96 5.40 10.86
C HIS A 117 10.72 4.55 10.57
N ASN A 118 10.22 3.82 11.56
CA ASN A 118 9.00 3.00 11.51
C ASN A 118 8.21 3.10 12.81
N ASP A 119 7.02 2.50 12.85
CA ASP A 119 6.13 2.55 14.02
C ASP A 119 6.75 1.90 15.26
N THR A 120 7.51 0.82 15.10
CA THR A 120 8.22 0.17 16.22
C THR A 120 9.22 1.13 16.87
N GLY A 121 10.01 1.83 16.08
CA GLY A 121 10.94 2.85 16.59
C GLY A 121 10.22 4.01 17.28
N MET A 122 9.07 4.41 16.78
CA MET A 122 8.24 5.46 17.40
C MET A 122 7.64 4.98 18.72
N ARG A 123 7.14 3.72 18.80
CA ARG A 123 6.69 3.10 20.06
C ARG A 123 7.79 3.08 21.12
N ASN A 124 9.02 2.74 20.72
CA ASN A 124 10.15 2.73 21.62
C ASN A 124 10.43 4.13 22.22
N ILE A 125 10.27 5.22 21.46
CA ILE A 125 10.36 6.58 21.98
C ILE A 125 9.33 6.81 23.09
N MET A 126 8.11 6.33 22.90
CA MET A 126 7.03 6.49 23.89
C MET A 126 7.25 5.64 25.12
N TYR A 127 7.57 4.35 24.98
CA TYR A 127 7.76 3.41 26.09
C TYR A 127 8.98 3.74 26.95
N GLN A 128 10.06 4.24 26.34
CA GLN A 128 11.30 4.60 27.06
C GLN A 128 11.31 6.07 27.49
N GLU A 129 10.22 6.80 27.26
CA GLU A 129 10.11 8.23 27.58
C GLU A 129 11.32 9.05 27.11
N MET A 130 11.83 8.73 25.90
CA MET A 130 13.04 9.35 25.39
C MET A 130 12.92 10.87 25.35
N PRO A 131 13.95 11.62 25.80
CA PRO A 131 13.98 13.09 25.68
C PRO A 131 14.34 13.52 24.25
N LEU A 132 14.05 14.77 23.91
CA LEU A 132 14.54 15.37 22.68
C LEU A 132 16.08 15.32 22.61
N ARG A 133 16.63 15.14 21.42
CA ARG A 133 18.08 15.17 21.22
C ARG A 133 18.65 16.53 21.65
N PRO A 134 19.83 16.57 22.31
CA PRO A 134 20.43 17.82 22.77
C PRO A 134 20.71 18.83 21.66
N LEU A 135 20.90 18.36 20.40
CA LEU A 135 21.18 19.19 19.22
C LEU A 135 19.92 19.44 18.37
N PHE A 136 18.73 19.06 18.84
CA PHE A 136 17.49 19.34 18.11
C PHE A 136 17.22 20.85 18.07
N LYS A 137 17.09 21.41 16.86
CA LYS A 137 16.98 22.86 16.65
C LYS A 137 15.76 23.29 15.81
N LEU A 138 14.83 22.38 15.54
CA LEU A 138 13.63 22.74 14.79
C LEU A 138 12.80 23.76 15.56
N GLU A 139 12.58 24.92 14.95
CA GLU A 139 11.74 25.99 15.51
C GLU A 139 10.41 26.04 14.76
N PHE A 140 9.33 26.03 15.49
CA PHE A 140 7.99 26.23 14.91
C PHE A 140 7.12 27.05 15.88
N SER A 141 6.19 27.77 15.29
CA SER A 141 5.19 28.57 15.99
C SER A 141 3.78 28.27 15.49
N VAL A 142 3.69 27.58 14.34
CA VAL A 142 2.46 27.00 13.79
C VAL A 142 2.68 25.53 13.48
N LEU A 143 1.87 24.68 14.07
CA LEU A 143 1.81 23.24 13.78
C LEU A 143 0.66 22.98 12.80
N VAL A 144 0.96 22.39 11.67
CA VAL A 144 -0.03 21.99 10.65
C VAL A 144 -0.07 20.47 10.56
N VAL A 145 -1.22 19.89 10.89
CA VAL A 145 -1.51 18.46 10.77
C VAL A 145 -2.32 18.25 9.50
N ASP A 146 -1.66 17.78 8.46
CA ASP A 146 -2.26 17.53 7.13
C ASP A 146 -2.70 16.07 7.00
N GLU A 147 -3.79 15.82 6.29
CA GLU A 147 -4.45 14.51 6.15
C GLU A 147 -4.80 13.87 7.52
N ALA A 148 -5.35 14.68 8.44
CA ALA A 148 -5.64 14.27 9.81
C ALA A 148 -6.63 13.08 9.93
N GLN A 149 -7.45 12.80 8.89
CA GLN A 149 -8.32 11.62 8.82
C GLN A 149 -7.54 10.30 8.76
N ASP A 150 -6.23 10.34 8.49
CA ASP A 150 -5.35 9.16 8.46
C ASP A 150 -4.46 9.05 9.72
N MET A 151 -4.67 9.91 10.70
CA MET A 151 -3.92 9.87 11.97
C MET A 151 -4.32 8.63 12.77
N THR A 152 -3.31 7.98 13.37
CA THR A 152 -3.50 6.89 14.32
C THR A 152 -3.32 7.39 15.77
N PRO A 153 -3.79 6.64 16.80
CA PRO A 153 -3.50 6.94 18.19
C PRO A 153 -2.01 7.06 18.49
N LEU A 154 -1.15 6.23 17.87
CA LEU A 154 0.30 6.32 18.01
C LEU A 154 0.85 7.67 17.55
N TYR A 155 0.43 8.13 16.37
CA TYR A 155 0.89 9.41 15.83
C TYR A 155 0.39 10.58 16.67
N PHE A 156 -0.85 10.51 17.14
CA PHE A 156 -1.40 11.54 18.03
C PHE A 156 -0.63 11.61 19.34
N LYS A 157 -0.44 10.47 20.05
CA LYS A 157 0.33 10.40 21.28
C LYS A 157 1.78 10.87 21.10
N PHE A 158 2.40 10.49 19.98
CA PHE A 158 3.72 10.98 19.63
C PHE A 158 3.76 12.52 19.50
N LEU A 159 2.76 13.12 18.82
CA LEU A 159 2.68 14.57 18.69
C LEU A 159 2.43 15.27 20.03
N GLN A 160 1.58 14.71 20.88
CA GLN A 160 1.37 15.24 22.25
C GLN A 160 2.67 15.25 23.04
N LYS A 161 3.44 14.16 22.98
CA LYS A 161 4.78 14.11 23.57
C LYS A 161 5.71 15.15 22.95
N PHE A 162 5.77 15.25 21.64
CA PHE A 162 6.65 16.17 20.93
C PHE A 162 6.38 17.65 21.28
N VAL A 163 5.10 18.09 21.29
CA VAL A 163 4.75 19.48 21.63
C VAL A 163 5.01 19.75 23.13
N LYS A 164 4.87 18.75 23.99
CA LYS A 164 5.22 18.85 25.41
C LYS A 164 6.73 19.03 25.59
N ASP A 165 7.53 18.16 24.98
CA ASP A 165 8.99 18.13 25.13
C ASP A 165 9.65 19.34 24.45
N SER A 166 9.02 19.95 23.44
CA SER A 166 9.53 21.13 22.75
C SER A 166 9.42 22.41 23.59
N GLU A 167 8.50 22.44 24.56
CA GLU A 167 8.19 23.59 25.45
C GLU A 167 7.91 24.91 24.69
N ARG A 168 7.50 24.82 23.40
CA ARG A 168 7.29 25.98 22.52
C ARG A 168 5.81 26.31 22.39
N PRO A 169 5.45 27.59 22.53
CA PRO A 169 4.08 28.02 22.25
C PRO A 169 3.76 27.87 20.75
N PHE A 170 2.66 27.23 20.43
CA PHE A 170 2.24 27.00 19.04
C PHE A 170 0.76 27.28 18.82
N GLN A 171 0.44 27.63 17.58
CA GLN A 171 -0.91 27.71 17.03
C GLN A 171 -1.15 26.46 16.18
N LEU A 172 -2.37 25.92 16.16
CA LEU A 172 -2.68 24.65 15.53
C LEU A 172 -3.59 24.84 14.31
N MET A 173 -3.25 24.16 13.23
CA MET A 173 -4.14 23.93 12.09
C MET A 173 -4.25 22.42 11.85
N VAL A 174 -5.49 21.90 11.88
CA VAL A 174 -5.79 20.51 11.55
C VAL A 174 -6.63 20.48 10.29
N LEU A 175 -6.18 19.78 9.26
CA LEU A 175 -6.93 19.73 8.01
C LEU A 175 -6.93 18.32 7.40
N GLY A 176 -8.00 18.04 6.66
CA GLY A 176 -8.22 16.76 6.01
C GLY A 176 -9.57 16.69 5.33
N ASP A 177 -9.91 15.50 4.87
CA ASP A 177 -11.21 15.15 4.30
C ASP A 177 -11.72 13.88 5.02
N HIS A 178 -12.72 14.01 5.88
CA HIS A 178 -13.23 12.87 6.63
C HIS A 178 -13.78 11.75 5.72
N ARG A 179 -14.23 12.09 4.50
CA ARG A 179 -14.65 11.14 3.46
C ARG A 179 -13.47 10.50 2.71
N GLN A 180 -12.21 10.90 2.99
CA GLN A 180 -10.99 10.27 2.47
C GLN A 180 -10.25 9.42 3.51
N GLY A 181 -10.83 9.12 4.66
CA GLY A 181 -10.30 8.17 5.63
C GLY A 181 -10.37 6.75 5.05
N LEU A 182 -9.21 6.15 4.76
CA LEU A 182 -9.11 4.81 4.15
C LEU A 182 -8.33 3.81 4.99
N TYR A 183 -7.67 4.27 6.05
CA TYR A 183 -6.71 3.45 6.79
C TYR A 183 -7.23 3.05 8.18
N GLU A 184 -8.57 2.97 8.35
CA GLU A 184 -9.18 2.49 9.60
C GLU A 184 -8.68 1.10 9.99
N PHE A 185 -8.45 0.23 9.00
CA PHE A 185 -7.87 -1.09 9.22
C PHE A 185 -6.43 -1.06 9.77
N LYS A 186 -5.71 0.07 9.64
CA LYS A 186 -4.40 0.33 10.27
C LYS A 186 -4.51 1.08 11.59
N GLY A 187 -5.72 1.31 12.09
CA GLY A 187 -5.97 2.08 13.31
C GLY A 187 -6.12 3.58 13.11
N ALA A 188 -6.14 4.07 11.87
CA ALA A 188 -6.46 5.48 11.61
C ALA A 188 -7.93 5.79 11.95
N ASP A 189 -8.19 6.98 12.46
CA ASP A 189 -9.53 7.39 12.85
C ASP A 189 -9.83 8.82 12.39
N THR A 190 -10.93 8.97 11.66
CA THR A 190 -11.36 10.28 11.14
C THR A 190 -11.70 11.29 12.24
N ARG A 191 -11.91 10.82 13.48
CA ARG A 191 -12.18 11.65 14.66
C ARG A 191 -11.00 12.51 15.07
N PHE A 192 -9.77 12.17 14.66
CA PHE A 192 -8.62 13.07 14.82
C PHE A 192 -8.78 14.38 14.02
N LEU A 193 -9.61 14.39 12.98
CA LEU A 193 -10.04 15.58 12.28
C LEU A 193 -11.34 16.16 12.87
N THR A 194 -12.38 15.34 13.01
CA THR A 194 -13.73 15.81 13.33
C THR A 194 -13.93 16.20 14.78
N LEU A 195 -13.13 15.66 15.70
CA LEU A 195 -13.11 15.98 17.13
C LEU A 195 -11.78 16.62 17.59
N ALA A 196 -11.06 17.25 16.66
CA ALA A 196 -9.74 17.82 16.96
C ALA A 196 -9.77 18.84 18.10
N ASP A 197 -10.80 19.66 18.19
CA ASP A 197 -10.99 20.62 19.30
C ASP A 197 -11.04 19.93 20.66
N LYS A 198 -11.71 18.79 20.78
CA LYS A 198 -11.84 18.02 22.04
C LYS A 198 -10.56 17.26 22.38
N LEU A 199 -9.84 16.79 21.37
CA LEU A 199 -8.59 16.03 21.53
C LEU A 199 -7.41 16.92 21.90
N TRP A 200 -7.30 18.10 21.28
CA TRP A 200 -6.20 19.01 21.45
C TRP A 200 -6.40 20.04 22.58
N ASN A 201 -7.61 20.20 23.11
CA ASN A 201 -7.91 21.20 24.14
C ASN A 201 -7.10 21.08 25.44
N THR A 202 -6.52 19.92 25.69
CA THR A 202 -5.66 19.63 26.86
C THR A 202 -4.18 19.69 26.52
N SER A 203 -3.80 19.98 25.28
CA SER A 203 -2.40 20.03 24.87
C SER A 203 -1.71 21.22 25.52
N VAL A 204 -0.56 20.94 26.12
CA VAL A 204 0.30 21.98 26.69
C VAL A 204 0.90 22.85 25.57
N ASN A 205 1.27 24.08 25.91
CA ASN A 205 1.94 25.01 24.99
C ASN A 205 1.10 25.53 23.81
N MET A 206 -0.22 25.28 23.72
CA MET A 206 -1.06 25.96 22.73
C MET A 206 -1.24 27.44 23.08
N ARG A 207 -1.11 28.31 22.08
CA ARG A 207 -1.29 29.79 22.25
C ARG A 207 -2.73 30.17 22.59
N SER A 208 -3.71 29.40 22.12
CA SER A 208 -5.14 29.63 22.32
C SER A 208 -5.85 28.29 22.50
N ALA A 209 -6.91 28.28 23.30
CA ALA A 209 -7.83 27.15 23.41
C ALA A 209 -9.02 27.25 22.42
N ASN A 210 -9.11 28.36 21.68
CA ASN A 210 -10.23 28.58 20.74
C ASN A 210 -10.00 27.89 19.41
N PHE A 211 -11.03 27.19 18.94
CA PHE A 211 -11.04 26.52 17.63
C PHE A 211 -12.15 27.09 16.75
N VAL A 212 -11.85 27.25 15.47
CA VAL A 212 -12.79 27.63 14.42
C VAL A 212 -12.86 26.53 13.37
N TYR A 213 -14.08 26.13 13.00
CA TYR A 213 -14.31 25.16 11.93
C TYR A 213 -14.51 25.89 10.60
N LYS A 214 -13.81 25.43 9.57
CA LYS A 214 -13.95 25.90 8.18
C LYS A 214 -14.07 24.74 7.23
N SER A 215 -14.63 24.99 6.05
CA SER A 215 -14.73 24.01 4.97
C SER A 215 -14.11 24.57 3.70
N LEU A 216 -13.46 23.70 2.94
CA LEU A 216 -13.03 23.97 1.57
C LEU A 216 -13.84 23.05 0.65
N LYS A 217 -14.90 23.55 0.05
CA LYS A 217 -15.83 22.80 -0.78
C LYS A 217 -15.49 22.84 -2.26
N MET A 218 -14.82 23.91 -2.74
CA MET A 218 -14.47 24.10 -4.13
C MET A 218 -13.37 23.14 -4.58
N SER A 219 -13.68 22.18 -5.43
CA SER A 219 -12.70 21.26 -6.05
C SER A 219 -12.15 21.86 -7.34
N TYR A 220 -10.83 21.89 -7.45
CA TYR A 220 -10.09 22.26 -8.68
C TYR A 220 -9.69 21.03 -9.50
N ARG A 221 -10.06 19.85 -9.04
CA ARG A 221 -9.71 18.56 -9.67
C ARG A 221 -10.84 18.02 -10.52
N VAL A 222 -11.98 17.72 -9.91
CA VAL A 222 -13.09 17.06 -10.57
C VAL A 222 -13.88 18.02 -11.45
N THR A 223 -14.55 17.50 -12.47
CA THR A 223 -15.46 18.27 -13.31
C THR A 223 -16.85 18.40 -12.67
N ASP A 224 -17.67 19.34 -13.13
CA ASP A 224 -19.02 19.57 -12.60
C ASP A 224 -19.92 18.32 -12.72
N ASN A 225 -19.78 17.57 -13.82
CA ASN A 225 -20.56 16.33 -13.97
C ASN A 225 -20.09 15.23 -12.99
N ILE A 226 -18.81 15.16 -12.65
CA ILE A 226 -18.32 14.25 -11.61
C ILE A 226 -18.79 14.73 -10.23
N ARG A 227 -18.77 16.04 -9.96
CA ARG A 227 -19.33 16.63 -8.74
C ARG A 227 -20.81 16.27 -8.56
N LYS A 228 -21.63 16.43 -9.60
CA LYS A 228 -23.04 16.05 -9.57
C LYS A 228 -23.20 14.57 -9.27
N PHE A 229 -22.40 13.71 -9.90
CA PHE A 229 -22.43 12.29 -9.61
C PHE A 229 -22.11 11.98 -8.14
N VAL A 230 -21.11 12.66 -7.56
CA VAL A 230 -20.75 12.49 -6.14
C VAL A 230 -21.86 13.03 -5.23
N ASN A 231 -22.31 14.27 -5.43
CA ASN A 231 -23.28 14.91 -4.55
C ASN A 231 -24.66 14.26 -4.65
N ASP A 232 -25.19 14.15 -5.86
CA ASP A 232 -26.58 13.79 -6.07
C ASP A 232 -26.80 12.27 -6.05
N VAL A 233 -25.85 11.50 -6.66
CA VAL A 233 -26.00 10.05 -6.79
C VAL A 233 -25.39 9.29 -5.61
N MET A 234 -24.18 9.67 -5.16
CA MET A 234 -23.49 8.92 -4.12
C MET A 234 -23.87 9.37 -2.70
N PHE A 235 -24.00 10.67 -2.45
CA PHE A 235 -24.24 11.19 -1.10
C PHE A 235 -25.69 11.65 -0.86
N GLY A 236 -26.35 12.24 -1.86
CA GLY A 236 -27.64 12.87 -1.70
C GLY A 236 -27.58 14.21 -0.95
N GLU A 237 -26.39 14.84 -0.94
CA GLU A 237 -26.14 16.13 -0.28
C GLU A 237 -25.09 16.96 -1.02
N GLU A 238 -25.11 18.27 -0.84
CA GLU A 238 -24.11 19.18 -1.40
C GLU A 238 -22.81 19.16 -0.59
N TYR A 239 -21.95 18.18 -0.88
CA TYR A 239 -20.69 17.98 -0.19
C TYR A 239 -19.54 18.79 -0.78
N MET A 240 -19.49 18.92 -2.11
CA MET A 240 -18.41 19.60 -2.83
C MET A 240 -18.95 20.42 -4.01
N ASP A 241 -18.15 21.41 -4.41
CA ASP A 241 -18.36 22.24 -5.61
C ASP A 241 -17.28 21.99 -6.66
N SER A 242 -17.49 22.49 -7.88
CA SER A 242 -16.51 22.43 -8.95
C SER A 242 -16.55 23.70 -9.81
N CYS A 243 -15.37 24.20 -10.15
CA CYS A 243 -15.23 25.31 -11.11
C CYS A 243 -14.85 24.82 -12.52
N LYS A 244 -14.87 23.50 -12.77
CA LYS A 244 -14.35 22.91 -14.00
C LYS A 244 -15.45 22.16 -14.73
N GLU A 245 -15.73 22.59 -15.96
CA GLU A 245 -16.60 21.82 -16.83
C GLU A 245 -15.92 20.56 -17.37
N GLY A 246 -16.72 19.58 -17.77
CA GLY A 246 -16.21 18.33 -18.34
C GLY A 246 -17.30 17.45 -18.93
N PRO A 247 -16.92 16.34 -19.57
CA PRO A 247 -17.84 15.43 -20.20
C PRO A 247 -18.69 14.67 -19.16
N GLU A 248 -19.85 14.16 -19.60
CA GLU A 248 -20.73 13.32 -18.80
C GLU A 248 -19.98 12.12 -18.21
N VAL A 249 -20.36 11.72 -17.00
CA VAL A 249 -19.97 10.43 -16.42
C VAL A 249 -20.57 9.31 -17.27
N VAL A 250 -19.83 8.25 -17.52
CA VAL A 250 -20.35 7.08 -18.23
C VAL A 250 -20.58 5.95 -17.23
N TYR A 251 -21.85 5.59 -17.06
CA TYR A 251 -22.25 4.48 -16.20
C TYR A 251 -22.65 3.28 -17.06
N VAL A 252 -21.94 2.16 -16.92
CA VAL A 252 -22.13 0.95 -17.72
C VAL A 252 -22.62 -0.17 -16.85
N LYS A 253 -23.80 -0.74 -17.17
CA LYS A 253 -24.34 -1.93 -16.54
C LYS A 253 -24.40 -3.07 -17.55
N ARG A 254 -23.47 -4.00 -17.47
CA ARG A 254 -23.36 -5.18 -18.33
C ARG A 254 -22.75 -6.35 -17.54
N ASN A 255 -22.87 -7.57 -18.09
CA ASN A 255 -22.14 -8.69 -17.51
C ASN A 255 -20.61 -8.49 -17.60
N SER A 256 -19.87 -9.21 -16.78
CA SER A 256 -18.41 -9.03 -16.62
C SER A 256 -17.66 -9.05 -17.96
N GLY A 257 -17.84 -10.06 -18.79
CA GLY A 257 -17.12 -10.19 -20.05
C GLY A 257 -17.39 -9.07 -21.07
N PHE A 258 -18.59 -8.45 -21.04
CA PHE A 258 -18.89 -7.28 -21.87
C PHE A 258 -18.27 -6.02 -21.27
N ASN A 259 -18.25 -5.86 -19.95
CA ASN A 259 -17.62 -4.73 -19.28
C ASN A 259 -16.12 -4.70 -19.62
N GLU A 260 -15.43 -5.82 -19.52
CA GLU A 260 -14.00 -5.94 -19.90
C GLU A 260 -13.74 -5.48 -21.32
N LYS A 261 -14.54 -5.93 -22.30
CA LYS A 261 -14.43 -5.53 -23.71
C LYS A 261 -14.68 -4.03 -23.91
N ILE A 262 -15.66 -3.44 -23.22
CA ILE A 262 -15.96 -2.01 -23.29
C ILE A 262 -14.80 -1.20 -22.72
N ILE A 263 -14.23 -1.61 -21.58
CA ILE A 263 -13.05 -0.95 -20.98
C ILE A 263 -11.89 -0.93 -21.97
N ILE A 264 -11.50 -2.08 -22.49
CA ILE A 264 -10.37 -2.21 -23.41
C ILE A 264 -10.60 -1.38 -24.69
N SER A 265 -11.76 -1.53 -25.34
CA SER A 265 -12.08 -0.78 -26.56
C SER A 265 -12.14 0.74 -26.32
N THR A 266 -12.61 1.16 -25.15
CA THR A 266 -12.66 2.58 -24.77
C THR A 266 -11.26 3.13 -24.55
N ILE A 267 -10.37 2.41 -23.88
CA ILE A 267 -8.97 2.83 -23.69
C ILE A 267 -8.26 2.95 -25.04
N LEU A 268 -8.36 1.95 -25.92
CA LEU A 268 -7.77 1.99 -27.24
C LEU A 268 -8.28 3.19 -28.04
N ARG A 269 -9.58 3.50 -27.96
CA ARG A 269 -10.18 4.67 -28.62
C ARG A 269 -9.66 5.98 -28.02
N LEU A 270 -9.57 6.10 -26.69
CA LEU A 270 -9.03 7.31 -26.02
C LEU A 270 -7.59 7.57 -26.47
N MET A 271 -6.77 6.54 -26.57
CA MET A 271 -5.39 6.68 -27.02
C MET A 271 -5.32 7.10 -28.50
N LYS A 272 -6.16 6.52 -29.35
CA LYS A 272 -6.16 6.78 -30.78
C LYS A 272 -6.79 8.13 -31.16
N GLU A 273 -7.93 8.47 -30.56
CA GLU A 273 -8.75 9.64 -30.97
C GLU A 273 -8.47 10.87 -30.11
N ASN A 274 -8.16 10.68 -28.83
CA ASN A 274 -7.93 11.77 -27.88
C ASN A 274 -6.46 11.98 -27.51
N ASN A 275 -5.52 11.26 -28.13
CA ASN A 275 -4.10 11.26 -27.80
C ASN A 275 -3.84 11.03 -26.30
N ALA A 276 -4.68 10.23 -25.63
CA ALA A 276 -4.48 9.88 -24.24
C ALA A 276 -3.20 9.04 -24.10
N LYS A 277 -2.37 9.38 -23.14
CA LYS A 277 -1.18 8.59 -22.81
C LYS A 277 -1.56 7.49 -21.82
N PRO A 278 -0.78 6.40 -21.72
CA PRO A 278 -1.03 5.37 -20.70
C PRO A 278 -1.13 5.94 -19.30
N ASP A 279 -0.26 6.90 -18.94
CA ASP A 279 -0.25 7.58 -17.65
C ASP A 279 -1.37 8.62 -17.44
N ASP A 280 -2.28 8.78 -18.39
CA ASP A 280 -3.54 9.53 -18.20
C ASP A 280 -4.67 8.64 -17.63
N ILE A 281 -4.47 7.31 -17.46
CA ILE A 281 -5.53 6.33 -17.22
C ILE A 281 -5.31 5.56 -15.92
N PHE A 282 -6.36 5.51 -15.07
CA PHE A 282 -6.49 4.55 -13.97
C PHE A 282 -7.64 3.58 -14.22
N ILE A 283 -7.44 2.32 -13.83
CA ILE A 283 -8.46 1.29 -13.73
C ILE A 283 -8.46 0.82 -12.28
N LEU A 284 -9.54 1.10 -11.55
CA LEU A 284 -9.63 0.91 -10.11
C LEU A 284 -10.71 -0.12 -9.75
N SER A 285 -10.39 -0.97 -8.79
CA SER A 285 -11.31 -1.98 -8.26
C SER A 285 -11.09 -2.18 -6.75
N GLY A 286 -11.97 -2.88 -6.08
CA GLY A 286 -11.79 -3.30 -4.68
C GLY A 286 -10.60 -4.25 -4.51
N SER A 287 -10.24 -5.02 -5.55
CA SER A 287 -9.07 -5.89 -5.57
C SER A 287 -8.47 -5.99 -6.96
N ILE A 288 -7.16 -6.10 -7.00
CA ILE A 288 -6.41 -6.40 -8.24
C ILE A 288 -6.22 -7.91 -8.44
N ARG A 289 -6.42 -8.75 -7.43
CA ARG A 289 -6.22 -10.21 -7.53
C ARG A 289 -7.31 -10.94 -8.30
N GLY A 290 -8.42 -10.28 -8.61
CA GLY A 290 -9.54 -10.86 -9.30
C GLY A 290 -9.29 -11.10 -10.79
N GLY A 291 -9.90 -12.16 -11.36
CA GLY A 291 -9.75 -12.52 -12.77
C GLY A 291 -10.11 -11.42 -13.77
N ARG A 292 -11.00 -10.47 -13.39
CA ARG A 292 -11.34 -9.31 -14.23
C ARG A 292 -10.15 -8.39 -14.48
N MET A 293 -9.45 -8.00 -13.40
CA MET A 293 -8.30 -7.08 -13.53
C MET A 293 -7.18 -7.73 -14.34
N ARG A 294 -6.92 -9.02 -14.11
CA ARG A 294 -5.95 -9.81 -14.90
C ARG A 294 -6.30 -9.82 -16.39
N LYS A 295 -7.56 -10.08 -16.75
CA LYS A 295 -8.01 -10.09 -18.15
C LYS A 295 -7.86 -8.73 -18.82
N ILE A 296 -8.18 -7.64 -18.11
CA ILE A 296 -8.04 -6.28 -18.64
C ILE A 296 -6.57 -5.96 -18.87
N GLU A 297 -5.73 -6.21 -17.88
CA GLU A 297 -4.28 -5.96 -17.97
C GLU A 297 -3.68 -6.76 -19.13
N ASN A 298 -3.90 -8.07 -19.13
CA ASN A 298 -3.37 -8.94 -20.19
C ASN A 298 -3.79 -8.49 -21.59
N ALA A 299 -5.04 -8.07 -21.76
CA ALA A 299 -5.50 -7.56 -23.04
C ALA A 299 -4.84 -6.23 -23.44
N LEU A 300 -4.61 -5.30 -22.49
CA LEU A 300 -3.90 -4.06 -22.76
C LEU A 300 -2.44 -4.32 -23.13
N VAL A 301 -1.78 -5.18 -22.36
CA VAL A 301 -0.38 -5.58 -22.58
C VAL A 301 -0.20 -6.27 -23.94
N MET A 302 -1.17 -7.12 -24.38
CA MET A 302 -1.15 -7.71 -25.70
C MET A 302 -1.37 -6.70 -26.84
N ASN A 303 -1.88 -5.51 -26.54
CA ASN A 303 -1.95 -4.36 -27.45
C ASN A 303 -0.78 -3.38 -27.27
N ASP A 304 0.34 -3.81 -26.70
CA ASP A 304 1.55 -3.02 -26.46
C ASP A 304 1.33 -1.77 -25.60
N ILE A 305 0.32 -1.79 -24.74
CA ILE A 305 0.05 -0.71 -23.79
C ILE A 305 0.76 -1.03 -22.47
N PRO A 306 1.72 -0.22 -22.05
CA PRO A 306 2.38 -0.42 -20.76
C PRO A 306 1.40 -0.30 -19.60
N CYS A 307 1.45 -1.28 -18.70
CA CYS A 307 0.61 -1.34 -17.50
C CYS A 307 1.47 -1.41 -16.22
N PHE A 308 0.93 -0.88 -15.16
CA PHE A 308 1.47 -1.00 -13.81
C PHE A 308 0.41 -1.58 -12.88
N VAL A 309 0.76 -2.65 -12.17
CA VAL A 309 -0.07 -3.30 -11.16
C VAL A 309 0.73 -3.37 -9.86
N PRO A 310 0.32 -2.67 -8.79
CA PRO A 310 0.98 -2.78 -7.50
C PRO A 310 0.60 -4.13 -6.87
N LEU A 311 1.54 -5.05 -6.78
CA LEU A 311 1.31 -6.38 -6.20
C LEU A 311 1.35 -6.35 -4.68
N PHE A 312 2.01 -5.37 -4.12
CA PHE A 312 2.02 -5.07 -2.69
C PHE A 312 1.47 -3.66 -2.48
N GLU A 313 0.58 -3.50 -1.51
CA GLU A 313 0.11 -2.19 -1.08
C GLU A 313 1.21 -1.49 -0.25
N THR A 314 2.23 -1.00 -0.93
CA THR A 314 3.28 -0.22 -0.29
C THR A 314 2.99 1.27 -0.45
N ASP A 315 3.04 2.01 0.66
CA ASP A 315 2.93 3.48 0.65
C ASP A 315 4.10 4.17 -0.07
N LYS A 316 5.04 3.41 -0.63
CA LYS A 316 6.31 3.89 -1.19
C LYS A 316 6.50 3.57 -2.68
N MET A 317 5.42 3.63 -3.47
CA MET A 317 5.59 3.46 -4.91
C MET A 317 6.39 4.62 -5.51
N ASP A 318 7.47 4.28 -6.23
CA ASP A 318 8.29 5.28 -6.93
C ASP A 318 7.51 5.82 -8.14
N GLU A 319 7.39 7.14 -8.26
CA GLU A 319 6.69 7.79 -9.36
C GLU A 319 7.29 7.41 -10.73
N ARG A 320 8.59 7.12 -10.79
CA ARG A 320 9.24 6.68 -12.04
C ARG A 320 8.64 5.38 -12.55
N VAL A 321 8.31 4.45 -11.63
CA VAL A 321 7.75 3.12 -11.98
C VAL A 321 6.35 3.22 -12.57
N ILE A 322 5.58 4.24 -12.16
CA ILE A 322 4.19 4.42 -12.58
C ILE A 322 4.07 5.25 -13.85
N ASN A 323 5.01 6.16 -14.09
CA ASN A 323 4.99 7.06 -15.23
C ASN A 323 5.06 6.31 -16.56
N GLY A 324 4.27 6.74 -17.54
CA GLY A 324 4.17 6.14 -18.86
C GLY A 324 3.33 4.86 -18.92
N LYS A 325 2.61 4.50 -17.85
CA LYS A 325 1.84 3.25 -17.77
C LYS A 325 0.38 3.49 -17.38
N VAL A 326 -0.51 2.64 -17.86
CA VAL A 326 -1.88 2.54 -17.34
C VAL A 326 -1.79 1.95 -15.93
N GLY A 327 -2.35 2.66 -14.95
CA GLY A 327 -2.36 2.17 -13.56
C GLY A 327 -3.58 1.30 -13.29
N LEU A 328 -3.38 0.01 -13.03
CA LEU A 328 -4.41 -0.86 -12.48
C LEU A 328 -4.18 -0.98 -10.98
N SER A 329 -5.16 -0.60 -10.15
CA SER A 329 -4.90 -0.48 -8.72
C SER A 329 -6.16 -0.66 -7.87
N THR A 330 -5.97 -0.77 -6.56
CA THR A 330 -7.07 -0.66 -5.60
C THR A 330 -7.34 0.79 -5.26
N PHE A 331 -8.52 1.06 -4.68
CA PHE A 331 -8.89 2.40 -4.23
C PHE A 331 -7.94 2.96 -3.17
N HIS A 332 -7.37 2.11 -2.33
CA HIS A 332 -6.42 2.50 -1.28
C HIS A 332 -5.09 3.00 -1.85
N SER A 333 -4.54 2.27 -2.82
CA SER A 333 -3.20 2.53 -3.35
C SER A 333 -3.11 3.79 -4.24
N VAL A 334 -4.26 4.33 -4.68
CA VAL A 334 -4.32 5.55 -5.51
C VAL A 334 -4.59 6.82 -4.70
N LYS A 335 -4.67 6.73 -3.37
CA LYS A 335 -4.87 7.90 -2.53
C LYS A 335 -3.73 8.92 -2.76
N GLY A 336 -4.10 10.20 -2.86
CA GLY A 336 -3.18 11.30 -3.19
C GLY A 336 -2.92 11.50 -4.69
N ARG A 337 -3.22 10.52 -5.56
CA ARG A 337 -2.97 10.58 -7.02
C ARG A 337 -4.22 10.98 -7.80
N GLN A 338 -4.03 11.30 -9.08
CA GLN A 338 -5.13 11.60 -10.01
C GLN A 338 -4.71 11.29 -11.44
N ARG A 339 -5.70 10.99 -12.30
CA ARG A 339 -5.52 10.80 -13.75
C ARG A 339 -6.67 11.49 -14.50
N LYS A 340 -6.50 11.72 -15.80
CA LYS A 340 -7.56 12.32 -16.63
C LYS A 340 -8.76 11.40 -16.76
N TYR A 341 -8.52 10.10 -16.97
CA TYR A 341 -9.53 9.08 -17.22
C TYR A 341 -9.47 8.03 -16.13
N VAL A 342 -10.58 7.81 -15.45
CA VAL A 342 -10.67 6.80 -14.39
C VAL A 342 -11.81 5.84 -14.68
N PHE A 343 -11.51 4.55 -14.58
CA PHE A 343 -12.44 3.44 -14.77
C PHE A 343 -12.64 2.75 -13.43
N ILE A 344 -13.84 2.80 -12.87
CA ILE A 344 -14.21 2.10 -11.63
C ILE A 344 -14.85 0.78 -12.01
N VAL A 345 -14.23 -0.33 -11.63
CA VAL A 345 -14.65 -1.70 -11.98
C VAL A 345 -15.23 -2.39 -10.74
N GLY A 346 -16.40 -3.00 -10.89
CA GLY A 346 -17.09 -3.66 -9.77
C GLY A 346 -17.77 -2.63 -8.86
N PHE A 347 -18.45 -1.63 -9.45
CA PHE A 347 -19.27 -0.67 -8.72
C PHE A 347 -20.66 -1.27 -8.47
N ASP A 348 -20.68 -2.35 -7.71
CA ASP A 348 -21.87 -3.16 -7.41
C ASP A 348 -21.80 -3.73 -5.99
N ASN A 349 -22.88 -4.37 -5.53
CA ASN A 349 -22.99 -4.88 -4.16
C ASN A 349 -21.97 -5.98 -3.81
N SER A 350 -21.30 -6.58 -4.80
CA SER A 350 -20.17 -7.48 -4.53
C SER A 350 -19.05 -6.80 -3.75
N TYR A 351 -18.97 -5.45 -3.81
CA TYR A 351 -18.05 -4.68 -2.98
C TYR A 351 -18.29 -4.95 -1.49
N PHE A 352 -19.53 -4.93 -1.03
CA PHE A 352 -19.86 -5.18 0.38
C PHE A 352 -19.72 -6.66 0.75
N ASP A 353 -19.93 -7.57 -0.19
CA ASP A 353 -19.80 -9.01 0.07
C ASP A 353 -18.35 -9.43 0.30
N TYR A 354 -17.38 -8.75 -0.34
CA TYR A 354 -15.97 -9.13 -0.31
C TYR A 354 -15.05 -8.13 0.38
N TYR A 355 -15.28 -6.82 0.24
CA TYR A 355 -14.33 -5.78 0.67
C TYR A 355 -14.86 -4.87 1.77
N GLY A 356 -16.15 -4.61 1.79
CA GLY A 356 -16.83 -3.74 2.74
C GLY A 356 -17.79 -4.46 3.68
N ARG A 357 -17.49 -5.71 4.08
CA ARG A 357 -18.40 -6.55 4.89
C ARG A 357 -18.89 -5.90 6.18
N ASN A 358 -18.02 -5.11 6.80
CA ASN A 358 -18.31 -4.42 8.07
C ASN A 358 -18.79 -2.97 7.84
N LEU A 359 -18.98 -2.55 6.59
CA LEU A 359 -19.45 -1.20 6.27
C LEU A 359 -20.97 -1.17 6.10
N SER A 360 -21.56 -0.04 6.44
CA SER A 360 -22.97 0.22 6.18
C SER A 360 -23.26 0.17 4.67
N ARG A 361 -24.27 -0.59 4.26
CA ARG A 361 -24.69 -0.66 2.85
C ARG A 361 -25.47 0.59 2.40
N VAL A 362 -26.04 1.35 3.35
CA VAL A 362 -26.84 2.54 3.07
C VAL A 362 -26.03 3.84 3.07
N GLU A 363 -24.75 3.76 3.37
CA GLU A 363 -23.81 4.88 3.32
C GLU A 363 -22.73 4.62 2.28
N CYS A 364 -22.33 5.67 1.55
CA CYS A 364 -21.28 5.57 0.56
C CYS A 364 -19.93 5.31 1.24
N PRO A 365 -19.25 4.18 0.94
CA PRO A 365 -17.91 3.92 1.45
C PRO A 365 -16.89 4.97 1.00
N ASN A 366 -16.03 5.39 1.91
CA ASN A 366 -14.95 6.34 1.60
C ASN A 366 -14.04 5.88 0.44
N THR A 367 -13.83 4.57 0.32
CA THR A 367 -13.05 3.97 -0.78
C THR A 367 -13.62 4.28 -2.15
N LEU A 368 -14.95 4.19 -2.31
CA LEU A 368 -15.61 4.49 -3.59
C LEU A 368 -15.57 5.98 -3.89
N TYR A 369 -15.79 6.84 -2.89
CA TYR A 369 -15.63 8.29 -3.04
C TYR A 369 -14.19 8.65 -3.46
N VAL A 370 -13.19 8.07 -2.79
CA VAL A 370 -11.79 8.28 -3.17
C VAL A 370 -11.56 7.85 -4.61
N GLY A 371 -12.01 6.66 -5.01
CA GLY A 371 -11.85 6.17 -6.38
C GLY A 371 -12.45 7.11 -7.44
N VAL A 372 -13.69 7.51 -7.26
CA VAL A 372 -14.42 8.41 -8.17
C VAL A 372 -13.73 9.77 -8.29
N THR A 373 -13.25 10.32 -7.18
CA THR A 373 -12.58 11.64 -7.14
C THR A 373 -11.12 11.61 -7.62
N ARG A 374 -10.62 10.48 -8.13
CA ARG A 374 -9.32 10.42 -8.83
C ARG A 374 -9.41 10.93 -10.25
N ALA A 375 -10.60 11.00 -10.84
CA ALA A 375 -10.81 11.49 -12.19
C ALA A 375 -10.72 13.02 -12.26
N SER A 376 -9.86 13.54 -13.12
CA SER A 376 -9.73 14.98 -13.33
C SER A 376 -10.38 15.49 -14.62
N ASN A 377 -10.87 14.58 -15.47
CA ASN A 377 -11.58 14.92 -16.71
C ASN A 377 -12.82 14.03 -16.89
N LYS A 378 -12.66 12.71 -17.01
CA LYS A 378 -13.76 11.80 -17.34
C LYS A 378 -13.76 10.56 -16.44
N LEU A 379 -14.94 10.23 -15.94
CA LEU A 379 -15.20 9.08 -15.11
C LEU A 379 -16.02 8.03 -15.88
N TYR A 380 -15.60 6.77 -15.75
CA TYR A 380 -16.33 5.59 -16.24
C TYR A 380 -16.60 4.67 -15.05
N VAL A 381 -17.86 4.29 -14.86
CA VAL A 381 -18.31 3.43 -13.76
C VAL A 381 -18.89 2.15 -14.33
N PHE A 382 -18.44 1.00 -13.86
CA PHE A 382 -18.85 -0.31 -14.35
C PHE A 382 -19.51 -1.13 -13.25
N GLU A 383 -20.81 -1.27 -13.36
CA GLU A 383 -21.63 -2.20 -12.61
C GLU A 383 -21.68 -3.54 -13.33
N THR A 384 -21.55 -4.65 -12.60
CA THR A 384 -21.64 -5.99 -13.16
C THR A 384 -23.07 -6.49 -13.09
N ASP A 385 -23.61 -6.94 -14.20
CA ASP A 385 -24.95 -7.53 -14.32
C ASP A 385 -24.83 -9.06 -14.22
N ASN A 386 -24.86 -9.61 -13.00
CA ASN A 386 -24.87 -11.05 -12.74
C ASN A 386 -26.21 -11.45 -12.13
N HIS A 387 -26.87 -12.47 -12.68
CA HIS A 387 -28.24 -12.86 -12.32
C HIS A 387 -28.45 -13.30 -10.86
N ALA A 388 -27.38 -13.65 -10.13
CA ALA A 388 -27.48 -14.13 -8.74
C ALA A 388 -27.28 -13.06 -7.66
N THR A 389 -26.59 -11.94 -7.96
CA THR A 389 -26.17 -10.93 -6.98
C THR A 389 -26.44 -9.49 -7.44
N ASP A 390 -27.33 -9.33 -8.42
CA ASP A 390 -27.55 -8.08 -9.15
C ASP A 390 -28.34 -7.02 -8.38
N ARG A 391 -27.79 -6.57 -7.26
CA ARG A 391 -28.32 -5.39 -6.60
C ARG A 391 -27.50 -4.16 -7.01
N PRO A 392 -28.14 -3.03 -7.42
CA PRO A 392 -27.44 -1.75 -7.41
C PRO A 392 -26.92 -1.48 -5.99
N LEU A 393 -25.88 -0.66 -5.86
CA LEU A 393 -25.36 -0.26 -4.55
C LEU A 393 -26.48 0.44 -3.75
N ASP A 394 -26.81 -0.08 -2.56
CA ASP A 394 -27.96 0.37 -1.77
C ASP A 394 -27.85 1.83 -1.32
N PHE A 395 -26.65 2.38 -1.23
CA PHE A 395 -26.44 3.78 -0.86
C PHE A 395 -26.73 4.77 -1.99
N LEU A 396 -26.83 4.34 -3.25
CA LEU A 396 -27.10 5.24 -4.37
C LEU A 396 -28.48 5.89 -4.21
N LYS A 397 -28.52 7.19 -4.43
CA LYS A 397 -29.75 8.00 -4.32
C LYS A 397 -30.55 8.02 -5.61
N TYR A 398 -29.92 7.66 -6.74
CA TYR A 398 -30.54 7.58 -8.06
C TYR A 398 -30.64 6.12 -8.48
N ASP A 399 -31.80 5.74 -9.02
CA ASP A 399 -31.96 4.48 -9.75
C ASP A 399 -31.41 4.57 -11.19
N HIS A 400 -31.43 3.47 -11.93
CA HIS A 400 -30.92 3.43 -13.30
C HIS A 400 -31.74 4.28 -14.28
N ASN A 401 -33.04 4.51 -14.02
CA ASN A 401 -33.89 5.37 -14.85
C ASN A 401 -33.55 6.84 -14.60
N GLU A 402 -33.34 7.22 -13.33
CA GLU A 402 -32.92 8.55 -12.95
C GLU A 402 -31.53 8.88 -13.52
N LEU A 403 -30.57 7.94 -13.44
CA LEU A 403 -29.27 8.07 -14.08
C LEU A 403 -29.39 8.25 -15.60
N ASN A 404 -30.24 7.46 -16.27
CA ASN A 404 -30.44 7.53 -17.72
C ASN A 404 -31.11 8.85 -18.15
N ASN A 405 -31.93 9.45 -17.30
CA ASN A 405 -32.61 10.71 -17.55
C ASN A 405 -31.81 11.95 -17.10
N SER A 406 -30.68 11.77 -16.41
CA SER A 406 -29.86 12.87 -15.95
C SER A 406 -29.08 13.52 -17.10
N ASN A 407 -28.74 14.79 -16.93
CA ASN A 407 -27.95 15.54 -17.95
C ASN A 407 -26.42 15.51 -17.68
N PHE A 408 -25.98 14.82 -16.63
CA PHE A 408 -24.58 14.70 -16.23
C PHE A 408 -24.02 13.28 -16.34
N CYS A 409 -24.89 12.30 -16.60
CA CYS A 409 -24.50 10.90 -16.69
C CYS A 409 -25.09 10.24 -17.95
N LYS A 410 -24.24 9.58 -18.71
CA LYS A 410 -24.62 8.72 -19.84
C LYS A 410 -24.73 7.29 -19.35
N PHE A 411 -25.96 6.78 -19.18
CA PHE A 411 -26.20 5.40 -18.81
C PHE A 411 -26.14 4.46 -20.04
N MET A 412 -25.47 3.31 -19.87
CA MET A 412 -25.33 2.28 -20.89
C MET A 412 -25.69 0.91 -20.31
N GLY A 413 -26.94 0.49 -20.51
CA GLY A 413 -27.41 -0.77 -19.97
C GLY A 413 -28.92 -0.90 -20.11
N ILE A 414 -29.49 -1.91 -19.46
CA ILE A 414 -30.93 -2.08 -19.31
C ILE A 414 -31.25 -1.66 -17.89
N PRO A 415 -32.03 -0.57 -17.69
CA PRO A 415 -32.47 -0.18 -16.36
C PRO A 415 -33.27 -1.33 -15.72
N ARG A 416 -33.00 -1.60 -14.44
CA ARG A 416 -33.82 -2.51 -13.65
C ARG A 416 -34.71 -1.72 -12.73
N THR A 417 -35.97 -2.15 -12.64
CA THR A 417 -37.01 -1.57 -11.79
C THR A 417 -37.43 -2.49 -10.65
N ILE A 418 -36.72 -3.59 -10.41
CA ILE A 418 -37.12 -4.59 -9.42
C ILE A 418 -36.27 -4.44 -8.17
N PHE A 419 -36.87 -3.98 -7.10
CA PHE A 419 -36.36 -4.10 -5.74
C PHE A 419 -36.67 -5.51 -5.24
N TYR A 420 -35.64 -6.26 -4.82
CA TYR A 420 -35.87 -7.53 -4.13
C TYR A 420 -36.10 -7.23 -2.65
N GLU A 421 -37.24 -7.69 -2.11
CA GLU A 421 -37.46 -7.77 -0.65
C GLU A 421 -36.40 -8.73 -0.06
N GLU A 422 -35.80 -8.33 1.04
CA GLU A 422 -34.88 -9.21 1.79
C GLU A 422 -35.67 -10.43 2.27
N THR A 423 -35.38 -11.60 1.73
CA THR A 423 -35.74 -12.85 2.37
C THR A 423 -34.78 -13.09 3.54
N GLU A 424 -35.26 -12.77 4.76
CA GLU A 424 -34.67 -13.27 6.00
C GLU A 424 -34.77 -14.80 5.98
N ASN A 425 -33.70 -15.48 5.61
CA ASN A 425 -33.36 -16.87 5.96
C ASN A 425 -32.34 -17.45 4.99
N GLU A 426 -31.15 -16.90 4.92
CA GLU A 426 -30.01 -17.66 4.44
C GLU A 426 -29.35 -18.33 5.67
N LYS A 427 -29.37 -19.66 5.70
CA LYS A 427 -28.49 -20.44 6.56
C LYS A 427 -27.09 -19.88 6.42
N ARG A 428 -26.49 -19.38 7.51
CA ARG A 428 -25.13 -18.86 7.51
C ARG A 428 -24.22 -20.00 7.04
N GLU A 429 -23.85 -19.96 5.76
CA GLU A 429 -22.80 -20.85 5.23
C GLU A 429 -21.51 -20.57 5.99
N ILE A 430 -20.76 -21.64 6.26
CA ILE A 430 -19.43 -21.52 6.88
C ILE A 430 -18.54 -20.75 5.91
N ALA A 431 -18.09 -19.58 6.33
CA ALA A 431 -17.18 -18.78 5.54
C ALA A 431 -15.76 -19.36 5.60
N VAL A 432 -15.20 -19.71 4.44
CA VAL A 432 -13.84 -20.24 4.33
C VAL A 432 -12.90 -19.13 3.86
N TYR A 433 -11.89 -18.83 4.68
CA TYR A 433 -10.84 -17.86 4.37
C TYR A 433 -9.57 -18.57 3.92
N ASN A 434 -9.34 -18.58 2.61
CA ASN A 434 -8.07 -19.02 2.06
C ASN A 434 -7.02 -17.92 2.34
N THR A 435 -5.92 -18.28 2.99
CA THR A 435 -4.91 -17.33 3.43
C THR A 435 -3.49 -17.89 3.29
N THR A 436 -2.56 -16.98 3.08
CA THR A 436 -1.12 -17.25 3.21
C THR A 436 -0.58 -16.51 4.44
N PRO A 437 0.60 -16.86 4.97
CA PRO A 437 1.25 -16.09 6.02
C PRO A 437 1.34 -14.59 5.67
N THR A 438 1.70 -14.28 4.43
CA THR A 438 1.76 -12.89 3.94
C THR A 438 0.39 -12.20 3.93
N ASP A 439 -0.70 -12.92 3.58
CA ASP A 439 -2.06 -12.33 3.60
C ASP A 439 -2.57 -12.13 5.02
N LEU A 440 -2.19 -13.01 5.94
CA LEU A 440 -2.56 -12.88 7.35
C LEU A 440 -1.89 -11.67 8.00
N ILE A 441 -0.69 -11.33 7.58
CA ILE A 441 0.07 -10.19 8.11
C ILE A 441 -0.41 -8.85 7.55
N LYS A 442 -0.96 -8.84 6.34
CA LYS A 442 -1.46 -7.60 5.72
C LYS A 442 -2.54 -6.95 6.57
N PHE A 443 -2.47 -5.62 6.67
CA PHE A 443 -3.53 -4.82 7.32
C PHE A 443 -3.80 -5.19 8.79
N MET A 444 -2.75 -5.41 9.57
CA MET A 444 -2.90 -5.57 11.02
C MET A 444 -3.26 -4.23 11.67
N HIS A 445 -4.29 -4.25 12.52
CA HIS A 445 -4.68 -3.09 13.31
C HIS A 445 -3.59 -2.73 14.32
N GLU A 446 -3.47 -1.44 14.66
CA GLU A 446 -2.46 -0.94 15.60
C GLU A 446 -2.52 -1.65 16.96
N ASP A 447 -3.71 -1.90 17.49
CA ASP A 447 -3.89 -2.65 18.76
C ASP A 447 -3.35 -4.08 18.71
N VAL A 448 -3.37 -4.72 17.54
CA VAL A 448 -2.74 -6.04 17.33
C VAL A 448 -1.24 -5.90 17.38
N LEU A 449 -0.69 -4.91 16.66
CA LEU A 449 0.74 -4.62 16.64
C LEU A 449 1.28 -4.30 18.04
N ASP A 450 0.54 -3.50 18.83
CA ASP A 450 0.92 -3.16 20.21
C ASP A 450 1.00 -4.40 21.12
N LYS A 451 0.12 -5.38 20.90
CA LYS A 451 0.11 -6.62 21.68
C LYS A 451 1.20 -7.61 21.28
N ILE A 452 1.54 -7.69 19.97
CA ILE A 452 2.48 -8.69 19.48
C ILE A 452 3.93 -8.20 19.43
N THR A 453 4.18 -6.88 19.24
CA THR A 453 5.54 -6.32 19.10
C THR A 453 6.45 -6.62 20.30
N PRO A 454 6.01 -6.48 21.56
CA PRO A 454 6.85 -6.84 22.70
C PRO A 454 7.26 -8.31 22.67
N ILE A 455 6.31 -9.23 22.40
CA ILE A 455 6.58 -10.67 22.32
C ILE A 455 7.59 -10.96 21.20
N LEU A 456 7.37 -10.38 20.00
CA LEU A 456 8.28 -10.56 18.86
C LEU A 456 9.71 -10.08 19.17
N SER A 457 9.85 -9.03 19.99
CA SER A 457 11.17 -8.51 20.38
C SER A 457 11.91 -9.45 21.33
N GLU A 458 11.19 -10.24 22.12
CA GLU A 458 11.76 -11.18 23.09
C GLU A 458 12.13 -12.54 22.45
N ILE A 459 11.35 -12.99 21.46
CA ILE A 459 11.50 -14.34 20.86
C ILE A 459 12.44 -14.39 19.66
N PHE A 460 12.97 -13.25 19.16
CA PHE A 460 13.98 -13.23 18.13
C PHE A 460 15.33 -12.77 18.67
N THR A 461 16.37 -13.54 18.38
CA THR A 461 17.76 -13.18 18.69
C THR A 461 18.55 -12.93 17.42
N VAL A 462 19.39 -11.90 17.43
CA VAL A 462 20.36 -11.67 16.35
C VAL A 462 21.50 -12.67 16.53
N THR A 463 21.57 -13.67 15.69
CA THR A 463 22.65 -14.68 15.73
C THR A 463 23.82 -14.32 14.83
N LYS A 464 23.59 -13.44 13.85
CA LYS A 464 24.65 -12.80 13.06
C LYS A 464 24.26 -11.34 12.79
N GLU A 465 25.11 -10.42 13.17
CA GLU A 465 24.93 -8.99 12.94
C GLU A 465 25.04 -8.62 11.46
N LYS A 466 24.51 -7.44 11.10
CA LYS A 466 24.66 -6.89 9.75
C LYS A 466 26.13 -6.73 9.39
N GLY A 467 26.51 -7.33 8.28
CA GLY A 467 27.81 -7.16 7.67
C GLY A 467 27.82 -6.09 6.57
N GLU A 468 28.65 -6.29 5.57
CA GLU A 468 28.66 -5.46 4.38
C GLU A 468 27.31 -5.56 3.64
N THR A 469 26.72 -4.41 3.28
CA THR A 469 25.46 -4.36 2.52
C THR A 469 25.78 -4.29 1.02
N PHE A 470 25.26 -5.25 0.25
CA PHE A 470 25.45 -5.28 -1.20
C PHE A 470 24.53 -4.29 -1.91
N ASP A 471 25.01 -3.68 -2.99
CA ASP A 471 24.23 -2.72 -3.79
C ASP A 471 23.41 -3.46 -4.86
N ILE A 472 22.29 -4.07 -4.42
CA ILE A 472 21.36 -4.76 -5.29
C ILE A 472 20.23 -3.78 -5.66
N PRO A 473 20.06 -3.44 -6.95
CA PRO A 473 19.07 -2.47 -7.38
C PRO A 473 17.65 -2.99 -7.18
N SER A 474 16.78 -2.13 -6.67
CA SER A 474 15.34 -2.41 -6.53
C SER A 474 14.50 -1.90 -7.70
N ILE A 475 15.02 -0.92 -8.45
CA ILE A 475 14.37 -0.31 -9.61
C ILE A 475 15.38 -0.24 -10.74
N VAL A 476 14.95 -0.65 -11.95
CA VAL A 476 15.76 -0.62 -13.16
C VAL A 476 15.06 0.13 -14.27
N GLN A 477 15.82 0.67 -15.22
CA GLN A 477 15.30 1.26 -16.44
C GLN A 477 15.45 0.25 -17.57
N THR A 478 14.36 -0.01 -18.29
CA THR A 478 14.33 -0.94 -19.42
C THR A 478 14.74 -0.27 -20.74
N THR A 479 15.03 -1.06 -21.76
CA THR A 479 15.31 -0.61 -23.12
C THR A 479 14.14 0.18 -23.72
N LYS A 480 12.92 -0.05 -23.24
CA LYS A 480 11.70 0.70 -23.60
C LYS A 480 11.56 2.05 -22.85
N ASN A 481 12.58 2.49 -22.12
CA ASN A 481 12.57 3.69 -21.29
C ASN A 481 11.49 3.69 -20.18
N LEU A 482 11.07 2.52 -19.72
CA LEU A 482 10.20 2.34 -18.58
C LEU A 482 11.03 2.01 -17.35
N TYR A 483 10.56 2.39 -16.17
CA TYR A 483 11.17 1.96 -14.91
C TYR A 483 10.34 0.83 -14.30
N GLU A 484 11.03 -0.23 -13.84
CA GLU A 484 10.41 -1.40 -13.23
C GLU A 484 11.00 -1.68 -11.85
N GLU A 485 10.14 -2.05 -10.92
CA GLU A 485 10.58 -2.58 -9.63
C GLU A 485 10.94 -4.06 -9.80
N VAL A 486 12.15 -4.44 -9.35
CA VAL A 486 12.72 -5.78 -9.58
C VAL A 486 13.15 -6.48 -8.29
N SER A 487 12.78 -5.94 -7.13
CA SER A 487 13.12 -6.53 -5.83
C SER A 487 12.60 -7.96 -5.68
N ASP A 488 11.41 -8.23 -6.20
CA ASP A 488 10.78 -9.55 -6.25
C ASP A 488 11.52 -10.53 -7.16
N LEU A 489 12.02 -10.07 -8.31
CA LEU A 489 12.81 -10.87 -9.23
C LEU A 489 14.17 -11.23 -8.63
N ASN A 490 14.83 -10.26 -7.98
CA ASN A 490 16.09 -10.51 -7.27
C ASN A 490 15.93 -11.55 -6.16
N GLY A 491 14.78 -11.48 -5.43
CA GLY A 491 14.45 -12.40 -4.35
C GLY A 491 14.21 -13.85 -4.81
N ILE A 492 13.98 -14.07 -6.11
CA ILE A 492 13.83 -15.41 -6.71
C ILE A 492 15.13 -15.85 -7.39
N ALA A 493 15.73 -14.96 -8.19
CA ALA A 493 16.92 -15.26 -8.99
C ALA A 493 18.12 -15.64 -8.12
N ILE A 494 18.41 -14.84 -7.09
CA ILE A 494 19.59 -15.05 -6.24
C ILE A 494 19.52 -16.38 -5.46
N PRO A 495 18.42 -16.70 -4.72
CA PRO A 495 18.27 -18.03 -4.13
C PRO A 495 18.25 -19.15 -5.16
N GLY A 496 17.59 -18.98 -6.31
CA GLY A 496 17.53 -19.98 -7.38
C GLY A 496 18.89 -20.46 -7.86
N MET A 497 19.87 -19.52 -7.97
CA MET A 497 21.23 -19.89 -8.32
C MET A 497 21.89 -20.79 -7.25
N TYR A 498 21.65 -20.50 -5.98
CA TYR A 498 22.15 -21.33 -4.88
C TYR A 498 21.47 -22.71 -4.86
N TYR A 499 20.19 -22.79 -5.14
CA TYR A 499 19.47 -24.07 -5.21
C TYR A 499 20.01 -24.95 -6.34
N ASP A 500 20.39 -24.40 -7.46
CA ASP A 500 21.01 -25.14 -8.55
C ASP A 500 22.40 -25.68 -8.17
N ASP A 501 23.18 -24.91 -7.37
CA ASP A 501 24.46 -25.37 -6.83
C ASP A 501 24.25 -26.56 -5.88
N ILE A 502 23.22 -26.55 -5.05
CA ILE A 502 22.81 -27.65 -4.18
C ILE A 502 22.39 -28.87 -5.03
N ASN A 503 21.52 -28.70 -6.02
CA ASN A 503 21.03 -29.79 -6.87
C ASN A 503 22.16 -30.47 -7.65
N ARG A 504 23.12 -29.68 -8.16
CA ARG A 504 24.32 -30.24 -8.80
C ARG A 504 25.11 -31.12 -7.86
N LYS A 505 25.23 -30.75 -6.60
CA LYS A 505 25.95 -31.49 -5.59
C LYS A 505 25.24 -32.83 -5.20
N TRP A 506 23.94 -32.73 -4.92
CA TRP A 506 23.19 -33.82 -4.33
C TRP A 506 22.53 -34.78 -5.34
N LYS A 507 21.95 -34.21 -6.39
CA LYS A 507 21.18 -34.97 -7.40
C LYS A 507 21.99 -35.25 -8.66
N ASN A 508 23.19 -34.68 -8.77
CA ASN A 508 24.03 -34.76 -9.95
C ASN A 508 23.30 -34.36 -11.26
N THR A 509 22.37 -33.43 -11.15
CA THR A 509 21.62 -32.83 -12.27
C THR A 509 22.13 -31.44 -12.56
N ASN A 510 22.02 -31.03 -13.82
CA ASN A 510 22.27 -29.66 -14.25
C ASN A 510 20.98 -28.90 -14.56
N GLU A 511 19.83 -29.52 -14.36
CA GLU A 511 18.53 -28.89 -14.51
C GLU A 511 18.34 -27.86 -13.38
N SER A 512 17.71 -26.74 -13.71
CA SER A 512 17.47 -25.67 -12.74
C SER A 512 16.18 -25.92 -11.96
N VAL A 513 16.25 -25.77 -10.63
CA VAL A 513 15.07 -25.82 -9.74
C VAL A 513 14.01 -24.80 -10.20
N LEU A 514 14.43 -23.63 -10.63
CA LEU A 514 13.52 -22.58 -11.11
C LEU A 514 12.84 -22.99 -12.43
N TYR A 515 13.56 -23.70 -13.31
CA TYR A 515 12.96 -24.27 -14.52
C TYR A 515 11.86 -25.27 -14.18
N ASP A 516 12.14 -26.23 -13.29
CA ASP A 516 11.15 -27.23 -12.86
C ASP A 516 9.91 -26.58 -12.25
N MET A 517 10.09 -25.56 -11.44
CA MET A 517 8.99 -24.78 -10.84
C MET A 517 8.14 -24.08 -11.90
N ILE A 518 8.77 -23.51 -12.94
CA ILE A 518 8.08 -22.87 -14.06
C ILE A 518 7.26 -23.89 -14.83
N GLN A 519 7.85 -25.04 -15.19
CA GLN A 519 7.15 -26.11 -15.92
C GLN A 519 5.96 -26.62 -15.12
N TYR A 520 6.15 -26.93 -13.84
CA TYR A 520 5.06 -27.37 -12.96
C TYR A 520 3.90 -26.38 -12.92
N ARG A 521 4.17 -25.08 -12.75
CA ARG A 521 3.11 -24.05 -12.74
C ARG A 521 2.44 -23.87 -14.09
N PHE A 522 3.21 -23.97 -15.17
CA PHE A 522 2.67 -23.86 -16.52
C PHE A 522 1.71 -25.00 -16.86
N GLU A 523 2.00 -26.22 -16.45
CA GLU A 523 1.13 -27.39 -16.59
C GLU A 523 -0.21 -27.27 -15.85
N GLN A 524 -0.26 -26.48 -14.78
CA GLN A 524 -1.50 -26.21 -14.04
C GLN A 524 -2.44 -25.22 -14.77
N LEU A 525 -1.99 -24.56 -15.83
CA LEU A 525 -2.82 -23.61 -16.57
C LEU A 525 -3.71 -24.30 -17.59
N GLU A 526 -5.02 -24.14 -17.46
CA GLU A 526 -5.98 -24.73 -18.40
C GLU A 526 -5.83 -24.18 -19.84
N ARG A 527 -5.53 -22.89 -20.00
CA ARG A 527 -5.48 -22.20 -21.28
C ARG A 527 -4.45 -21.06 -21.27
N PRO A 528 -3.15 -21.37 -21.35
CA PRO A 528 -2.12 -20.34 -21.44
C PRO A 528 -2.23 -19.59 -22.78
N ASN A 529 -1.95 -18.29 -22.81
CA ASN A 529 -1.86 -17.54 -24.06
C ASN A 529 -0.53 -17.83 -24.78
N GLU A 530 -0.50 -17.59 -26.09
CA GLU A 530 0.67 -17.87 -26.94
C GLU A 530 1.93 -17.08 -26.52
N TYR A 531 1.77 -15.88 -25.99
CA TYR A 531 2.91 -15.08 -25.51
C TYR A 531 3.56 -15.71 -24.29
N LEU A 532 2.77 -16.11 -23.29
CA LEU A 532 3.27 -16.77 -22.09
C LEU A 532 3.91 -18.12 -22.44
N LYS A 533 3.26 -18.90 -23.33
CA LYS A 533 3.79 -20.16 -23.80
C LYS A 533 5.19 -19.98 -24.42
N LYS A 534 5.32 -19.02 -25.33
CA LYS A 534 6.61 -18.69 -25.93
C LYS A 534 7.66 -18.28 -24.90
N SER A 535 7.27 -17.43 -23.92
CA SER A 535 8.19 -17.03 -22.85
C SER A 535 8.65 -18.20 -21.98
N VAL A 536 7.77 -19.18 -21.71
CA VAL A 536 8.14 -20.41 -20.99
C VAL A 536 9.10 -21.26 -21.84
N GLU A 537 8.86 -21.39 -23.13
CA GLU A 537 9.74 -22.13 -24.07
C GLU A 537 11.12 -21.48 -24.22
N GLU A 538 11.25 -20.16 -23.97
CA GLU A 538 12.51 -19.43 -24.00
C GLU A 538 13.34 -19.60 -22.70
N VAL A 539 12.77 -20.14 -21.63
CA VAL A 539 13.52 -20.43 -20.39
C VAL A 539 14.41 -21.66 -20.59
N PRO A 540 15.72 -21.57 -20.40
CA PRO A 540 16.62 -22.71 -20.59
C PRO A 540 16.49 -23.73 -19.42
N GLU A 541 16.48 -25.03 -19.74
CA GLU A 541 16.52 -26.09 -18.71
C GLU A 541 17.75 -25.98 -17.81
N LYS A 542 18.87 -25.58 -18.41
CA LYS A 542 20.13 -25.32 -17.71
C LYS A 542 20.46 -23.83 -17.76
N MET A 543 20.38 -23.17 -16.64
CA MET A 543 20.74 -21.77 -16.51
C MET A 543 22.26 -21.61 -16.36
N THR A 544 22.85 -20.74 -17.18
CA THR A 544 24.31 -20.54 -17.24
C THR A 544 24.74 -19.12 -16.91
N SER A 545 23.80 -18.17 -16.93
CA SER A 545 24.07 -16.77 -16.68
C SER A 545 23.02 -16.19 -15.73
N ILE A 546 23.36 -15.07 -15.06
CA ILE A 546 22.39 -14.33 -14.25
C ILE A 546 21.18 -13.87 -15.07
N GLN A 547 21.41 -13.57 -16.35
CA GLN A 547 20.37 -13.19 -17.27
C GLN A 547 19.28 -14.27 -17.37
N ASP A 548 19.71 -15.55 -17.44
CA ASP A 548 18.78 -16.68 -17.47
C ASP A 548 17.91 -16.73 -16.22
N TYR A 549 18.54 -16.58 -15.01
CA TYR A 549 17.81 -16.60 -13.75
C TYR A 549 16.85 -15.42 -13.58
N LEU A 550 17.26 -14.21 -13.97
CA LEU A 550 16.40 -13.02 -13.89
C LEU A 550 15.23 -13.09 -14.86
N PHE A 551 15.47 -13.58 -16.08
CA PHE A 551 14.39 -13.81 -17.05
C PHE A 551 13.43 -14.91 -16.56
N ALA A 552 13.96 -16.05 -16.09
CA ALA A 552 13.16 -17.14 -15.53
C ALA A 552 12.33 -16.65 -14.32
N SER A 553 12.92 -15.83 -13.45
CA SER A 553 12.19 -15.23 -12.31
C SER A 553 11.02 -14.37 -12.77
N ASN A 554 11.18 -13.62 -13.87
CA ASN A 554 10.11 -12.81 -14.45
C ASN A 554 9.00 -13.69 -15.05
N VAL A 555 9.35 -14.78 -15.73
CA VAL A 555 8.39 -15.78 -16.23
C VAL A 555 7.65 -16.45 -15.07
N TYR A 556 8.38 -16.87 -14.03
CA TYR A 556 7.79 -17.46 -12.83
C TYR A 556 6.76 -16.54 -12.16
N LYS A 557 7.11 -15.26 -11.97
CA LYS A 557 6.19 -14.26 -11.40
C LYS A 557 4.95 -14.06 -12.26
N ALA A 558 5.09 -14.03 -13.58
CA ALA A 558 3.94 -13.92 -14.49
C ALA A 558 3.00 -15.14 -14.39
N LEU A 559 3.55 -16.34 -14.19
CA LEU A 559 2.78 -17.56 -13.96
C LEU A 559 2.06 -17.55 -12.60
N ASP A 560 2.73 -17.07 -11.55
CA ASP A 560 2.21 -17.02 -10.19
C ASP A 560 1.08 -15.98 -10.03
N GLU A 561 1.29 -14.80 -10.56
CA GLU A 561 0.39 -13.66 -10.38
C GLU A 561 -0.65 -13.51 -11.50
N HIS A 562 -0.40 -14.15 -12.65
CA HIS A 562 -1.18 -14.04 -13.88
C HIS A 562 -1.28 -12.62 -14.46
N TYR A 563 -0.27 -11.78 -14.20
CA TYR A 563 -0.06 -10.46 -14.79
C TYR A 563 1.15 -10.49 -15.72
N TYR A 564 1.02 -9.94 -16.94
CA TYR A 564 2.03 -10.09 -17.99
C TYR A 564 2.76 -8.78 -18.32
N SER A 565 2.39 -7.65 -17.67
CA SER A 565 3.01 -6.36 -17.96
C SER A 565 4.51 -6.37 -17.70
N LYS A 566 4.96 -6.83 -16.53
CA LYS A 566 6.38 -6.87 -16.19
C LYS A 566 7.15 -7.78 -17.14
N LEU A 567 6.60 -8.96 -17.45
CA LEU A 567 7.20 -9.91 -18.40
C LEU A 567 7.37 -9.30 -19.82
N LYS A 568 6.41 -8.48 -20.25
CA LYS A 568 6.50 -7.84 -21.57
C LYS A 568 7.31 -6.55 -21.57
N GLN A 569 7.39 -5.85 -20.45
CA GLN A 569 8.11 -4.58 -20.28
C GLN A 569 9.61 -4.78 -20.02
N ILE A 570 9.99 -5.87 -19.35
CA ILE A 570 11.37 -6.29 -19.15
C ILE A 570 11.67 -7.42 -20.13
N THR A 571 12.47 -7.14 -21.14
CA THR A 571 12.90 -8.15 -22.11
C THR A 571 14.12 -8.92 -21.58
N ILE A 572 14.48 -10.01 -22.23
CA ILE A 572 15.68 -10.78 -21.84
C ILE A 572 16.94 -9.93 -21.91
N GLU A 573 17.02 -8.99 -22.85
CA GLU A 573 18.15 -8.08 -22.97
C GLU A 573 18.25 -7.07 -21.79
N ASP A 574 17.12 -6.80 -21.13
CA ASP A 574 17.07 -5.93 -19.95
C ASP A 574 17.60 -6.64 -18.67
N CYS A 575 17.66 -7.98 -18.66
CA CYS A 575 17.98 -8.80 -17.49
C CYS A 575 19.47 -8.82 -17.13
N MET A 576 20.10 -7.64 -17.05
CA MET A 576 21.54 -7.49 -16.79
C MET A 576 21.83 -6.46 -15.70
N TRP A 577 20.90 -6.20 -14.80
CA TRP A 577 21.07 -5.18 -13.75
C TRP A 577 21.84 -5.65 -12.52
N LEU A 578 22.16 -6.94 -12.41
CA LEU A 578 23.05 -7.50 -11.42
C LEU A 578 24.42 -7.79 -12.07
N GLY A 579 25.47 -7.27 -11.47
CA GLY A 579 26.84 -7.54 -11.91
C GLY A 579 27.33 -8.92 -11.48
N GLU A 580 28.22 -9.54 -12.25
CA GLU A 580 28.83 -10.84 -11.90
C GLU A 580 29.49 -10.81 -10.52
N GLU A 581 30.17 -9.72 -10.17
CA GLU A 581 30.85 -9.55 -8.87
C GLU A 581 29.84 -9.54 -7.71
N ASP A 582 28.72 -8.80 -7.84
CA ASP A 582 27.69 -8.73 -6.80
C ASP A 582 27.02 -10.08 -6.58
N ILE A 583 26.84 -10.84 -7.65
CA ILE A 583 26.25 -12.17 -7.61
C ILE A 583 27.18 -13.15 -6.93
N GLU A 584 28.45 -13.17 -7.32
CA GLU A 584 29.43 -14.08 -6.72
C GLU A 584 29.53 -13.81 -5.21
N ARG A 585 29.54 -12.55 -4.81
CA ARG A 585 29.50 -12.16 -3.39
C ARG A 585 28.24 -12.62 -2.68
N CYS A 586 27.07 -12.61 -3.34
CA CYS A 586 25.83 -13.15 -2.78
C CYS A 586 25.93 -14.68 -2.61
N LYS A 587 26.46 -15.38 -3.61
CA LYS A 587 26.67 -16.84 -3.56
C LYS A 587 27.65 -17.21 -2.46
N GLU A 588 28.82 -16.59 -2.40
CA GLU A 588 29.81 -16.83 -1.35
C GLU A 588 29.18 -16.66 0.03
N ARG A 589 28.42 -15.57 0.24
CA ARG A 589 27.71 -15.34 1.51
C ARG A 589 26.70 -16.44 1.83
N MET A 590 25.96 -16.92 0.84
CA MET A 590 25.00 -18.02 1.02
C MET A 590 25.74 -19.33 1.32
N HIS A 591 26.81 -19.64 0.62
CA HIS A 591 27.63 -20.82 0.90
C HIS A 591 28.27 -20.77 2.29
N ASP A 592 28.79 -19.62 2.72
CA ASP A 592 29.36 -19.45 4.05
C ASP A 592 28.35 -19.67 5.19
N ILE A 593 27.10 -19.27 4.98
CA ILE A 593 26.06 -19.29 6.01
C ILE A 593 25.26 -20.60 5.96
N LEU A 594 24.83 -21.03 4.80
CA LEU A 594 23.94 -22.17 4.61
C LEU A 594 24.74 -23.47 4.37
N GLY A 595 25.95 -23.36 3.78
CA GLY A 595 26.79 -24.50 3.41
C GLY A 595 27.02 -25.50 4.54
N PRO A 596 27.36 -25.08 5.77
CA PRO A 596 27.60 -26.01 6.87
C PRO A 596 26.42 -26.95 7.17
N GLU A 597 25.19 -26.51 6.95
CA GLU A 597 23.98 -27.34 7.11
C GLU A 597 23.64 -28.09 5.80
N CYS A 598 23.72 -27.44 4.65
CA CYS A 598 23.37 -28.00 3.33
C CYS A 598 24.43 -29.00 2.80
N GLU A 599 25.62 -29.04 3.39
CA GLU A 599 26.68 -29.96 2.97
C GLU A 599 26.61 -31.33 3.63
N THR A 600 25.87 -31.47 4.72
CA THR A 600 25.80 -32.70 5.51
C THR A 600 24.61 -33.59 5.15
N GLU A 601 23.51 -33.01 4.66
CA GLU A 601 22.28 -33.70 4.27
C GLU A 601 21.61 -32.86 3.15
N GLU A 602 20.92 -33.53 2.20
CA GLU A 602 20.21 -32.85 1.10
C GLU A 602 19.11 -31.96 1.68
N PRO A 603 19.13 -30.63 1.40
CA PRO A 603 18.10 -29.73 1.84
C PRO A 603 16.92 -29.71 0.86
N ASP A 604 15.74 -29.35 1.38
CA ASP A 604 14.55 -29.12 0.56
C ASP A 604 14.37 -27.61 0.30
N ALA A 605 14.47 -27.21 -0.96
CA ALA A 605 14.19 -25.85 -1.42
C ALA A 605 12.69 -25.69 -1.72
N GLU A 606 12.13 -24.53 -1.41
CA GLU A 606 10.73 -24.19 -1.69
C GLU A 606 9.71 -25.21 -1.13
N TRP A 607 9.97 -25.68 0.08
CA TRP A 607 9.17 -26.74 0.70
C TRP A 607 7.79 -26.25 1.17
N SER A 608 6.74 -27.00 0.80
CA SER A 608 5.37 -26.69 1.23
C SER A 608 5.09 -27.24 2.62
N ILE A 609 4.82 -26.36 3.60
CA ILE A 609 4.40 -26.77 4.95
C ILE A 609 2.96 -27.29 4.91
N ILE A 610 2.08 -26.59 4.19
CA ILE A 610 0.66 -26.94 4.10
C ILE A 610 0.07 -26.40 2.78
N ASN A 611 -0.88 -27.15 2.22
CA ASN A 611 -1.60 -26.77 1.01
C ASN A 611 -3.08 -26.49 1.33
N GLN A 612 -3.66 -25.46 0.74
CA GLN A 612 -5.08 -25.10 0.94
C GLN A 612 -6.07 -26.23 0.69
N SER A 613 -5.73 -27.17 -0.17
CA SER A 613 -6.58 -28.33 -0.53
C SER A 613 -6.45 -29.52 0.42
N ASP A 614 -5.56 -29.49 1.41
CA ASP A 614 -5.36 -30.59 2.34
C ASP A 614 -6.28 -30.48 3.57
N GLU A 615 -7.48 -31.00 3.45
CA GLU A 615 -8.49 -30.94 4.52
C GLU A 615 -8.06 -31.70 5.79
N ASN A 616 -7.28 -32.77 5.68
CA ASN A 616 -6.83 -33.54 6.86
C ASN A 616 -5.88 -32.72 7.72
N GLU A 617 -4.94 -31.99 7.10
CA GLU A 617 -4.03 -31.08 7.79
C GLU A 617 -4.78 -29.89 8.42
N HIS A 618 -5.81 -29.39 7.73
CA HIS A 618 -6.63 -28.26 8.23
C HIS A 618 -7.52 -28.63 9.42
N GLU A 619 -7.94 -29.89 9.60
CA GLU A 619 -8.66 -30.31 10.81
C GLU A 619 -7.84 -30.06 12.10
N GLY A 620 -6.53 -30.21 12.07
CA GLY A 620 -5.65 -29.88 13.19
C GLY A 620 -5.67 -28.40 13.53
N ILE A 621 -5.67 -27.54 12.50
CA ILE A 621 -5.75 -26.08 12.65
C ILE A 621 -7.12 -25.67 13.18
N ASP A 622 -8.22 -26.21 12.65
CA ASP A 622 -9.59 -25.95 13.10
C ASP A 622 -9.74 -26.25 14.61
N LYS A 623 -9.19 -27.38 15.08
CA LYS A 623 -9.18 -27.75 16.52
C LYS A 623 -8.44 -26.76 17.40
N VAL A 624 -7.32 -26.20 16.90
CA VAL A 624 -6.51 -25.22 17.64
C VAL A 624 -7.17 -23.83 17.66
N LEU A 625 -7.98 -23.52 16.65
CA LEU A 625 -8.73 -22.27 16.54
C LEU A 625 -10.13 -22.33 17.14
N ASP A 626 -10.59 -23.50 17.57
CA ASP A 626 -11.89 -23.70 18.23
C ASP A 626 -12.03 -22.79 19.47
N GLY A 627 -13.17 -22.12 19.63
CA GLY A 627 -13.40 -21.13 20.67
C GLY A 627 -12.59 -19.83 20.54
N ILE A 628 -11.71 -19.72 19.53
CA ILE A 628 -10.92 -18.50 19.25
C ILE A 628 -11.61 -17.65 18.18
N ILE A 629 -12.17 -18.31 17.18
CA ILE A 629 -12.92 -17.70 16.08
C ILE A 629 -14.37 -18.18 16.10
N PRO A 630 -15.32 -17.46 15.44
CA PRO A 630 -16.69 -17.90 15.30
C PRO A 630 -16.83 -19.26 14.60
N ASP A 631 -17.76 -20.12 15.03
CA ASP A 631 -18.01 -21.44 14.42
C ASP A 631 -18.42 -21.37 12.93
N THR A 632 -18.85 -20.21 12.48
CA THR A 632 -19.21 -19.91 11.09
C THR A 632 -17.99 -19.58 10.21
N LEU A 633 -16.77 -19.67 10.75
CA LEU A 633 -15.54 -19.28 10.06
C LEU A 633 -14.52 -20.42 10.06
N ARG A 634 -13.81 -20.59 8.96
CA ARG A 634 -12.69 -21.53 8.83
C ARG A 634 -11.54 -20.85 8.10
N TYR A 635 -10.30 -21.16 8.51
CA TYR A 635 -9.08 -20.73 7.83
C TYR A 635 -8.46 -21.89 7.07
N ARG A 636 -8.10 -21.66 5.81
CA ARG A 636 -7.36 -22.60 4.96
C ARG A 636 -6.03 -21.98 4.59
N PHE A 637 -4.97 -22.50 5.17
CA PHE A 637 -3.63 -21.98 4.96
C PHE A 637 -2.96 -22.61 3.73
N SER A 638 -2.16 -21.78 3.05
CA SER A 638 -1.13 -22.24 2.12
C SER A 638 0.18 -21.58 2.54
N ALA A 639 1.18 -22.38 2.90
CA ALA A 639 2.44 -21.86 3.40
C ALA A 639 3.62 -22.69 2.85
N ARG A 640 4.59 -21.96 2.30
CA ARG A 640 5.82 -22.51 1.75
C ARG A 640 7.01 -21.72 2.29
N VAL A 641 8.09 -22.42 2.61
CA VAL A 641 9.33 -21.83 3.11
C VAL A 641 10.43 -21.96 2.07
N ASP A 642 11.38 -21.06 2.10
CA ASP A 642 12.42 -20.99 1.07
C ASP A 642 13.39 -22.16 1.13
N LEU A 643 13.83 -22.58 2.35
CA LEU A 643 14.81 -23.67 2.49
C LEU A 643 14.63 -24.43 3.81
N VAL A 644 14.60 -25.76 3.72
CA VAL A 644 14.60 -26.66 4.87
C VAL A 644 15.86 -27.49 4.86
N THR A 645 16.63 -27.42 5.94
CA THR A 645 17.82 -28.24 6.18
C THR A 645 17.52 -29.28 7.24
N LYS A 646 18.51 -30.09 7.60
CA LYS A 646 18.40 -31.08 8.69
C LYS A 646 17.86 -30.47 10.00
N ASP A 647 18.43 -29.35 10.41
CA ASP A 647 18.20 -28.79 11.74
C ASP A 647 17.46 -27.45 11.70
N SER A 648 17.35 -26.82 10.53
CA SER A 648 16.83 -25.47 10.41
C SER A 648 15.80 -25.30 9.28
N VAL A 649 14.95 -24.29 9.43
CA VAL A 649 14.08 -23.74 8.39
C VAL A 649 14.49 -22.30 8.16
N TYR A 650 14.81 -21.95 6.94
CA TYR A 650 15.23 -20.61 6.55
C TYR A 650 14.18 -19.91 5.73
N GLU A 651 13.90 -18.66 6.08
CA GLU A 651 13.27 -17.66 5.23
C GLU A 651 14.35 -16.72 4.70
N LEU A 652 14.50 -16.66 3.38
CA LEU A 652 15.54 -15.90 2.71
C LEU A 652 14.99 -14.52 2.31
N LYS A 653 15.72 -13.47 2.61
CA LYS A 653 15.33 -12.09 2.24
C LYS A 653 16.49 -11.39 1.54
N CYS A 654 16.14 -10.53 0.57
CA CYS A 654 17.10 -9.68 -0.14
C CYS A 654 16.68 -8.21 0.01
N THR A 655 16.59 -7.72 1.26
CA THR A 655 16.03 -6.41 1.61
C THR A 655 17.03 -5.56 2.38
N SER A 656 16.77 -4.25 2.51
CA SER A 656 17.62 -3.35 3.29
C SER A 656 17.56 -3.64 4.80
N GLU A 657 16.45 -4.20 5.28
CA GLU A 657 16.25 -4.57 6.69
C GLU A 657 15.23 -5.70 6.83
N ILE A 658 15.32 -6.44 7.92
CA ILE A 658 14.31 -7.44 8.30
C ILE A 658 13.18 -6.71 9.03
N SER A 659 12.00 -6.67 8.40
CA SER A 659 10.82 -6.00 8.93
C SER A 659 10.09 -6.83 10.00
N LEU A 660 9.10 -6.20 10.66
CA LEU A 660 8.21 -6.88 11.59
C LEU A 660 7.40 -7.98 10.87
N GLU A 661 6.94 -7.68 9.66
CA GLU A 661 6.18 -8.62 8.83
C GLU A 661 6.99 -9.89 8.52
N HIS A 662 8.28 -9.76 8.22
CA HIS A 662 9.16 -10.92 8.02
C HIS A 662 9.27 -11.80 9.27
N ARG A 663 9.33 -11.18 10.47
CA ARG A 663 9.35 -11.92 11.74
C ARG A 663 8.04 -12.64 12.00
N VAL A 664 6.90 -11.98 11.80
CA VAL A 664 5.58 -12.60 11.96
C VAL A 664 5.39 -13.74 10.97
N GLN A 665 5.87 -13.62 9.73
CA GLN A 665 5.83 -14.66 8.72
C GLN A 665 6.49 -15.96 9.24
N VAL A 666 7.69 -15.85 9.79
CA VAL A 666 8.42 -16.98 10.34
C VAL A 666 7.76 -17.56 11.60
N VAL A 667 7.14 -16.73 12.43
CA VAL A 667 6.33 -17.19 13.57
C VAL A 667 5.14 -18.02 13.10
N ILE A 668 4.44 -17.61 12.02
CA ILE A 668 3.32 -18.38 11.45
C ILE A 668 3.82 -19.73 10.92
N TYR A 669 4.98 -19.76 10.26
CA TYR A 669 5.59 -21.01 9.81
C TYR A 669 5.89 -21.97 10.99
N ALA A 670 6.53 -21.47 12.04
CA ALA A 670 6.84 -22.25 13.22
C ALA A 670 5.57 -22.74 13.94
N TRP A 671 4.52 -21.93 13.98
CA TRP A 671 3.22 -22.29 14.54
C TRP A 671 2.55 -23.41 13.74
N LEU A 672 2.45 -23.28 12.40
CA LEU A 672 1.91 -24.31 11.51
C LEU A 672 2.71 -25.62 11.63
N TYR A 673 4.04 -25.52 11.58
CA TYR A 673 4.94 -26.65 11.66
C TYR A 673 4.71 -27.50 12.93
N LYS A 674 4.49 -26.82 14.06
CA LYS A 674 4.23 -27.48 15.34
C LYS A 674 2.85 -28.10 15.41
N ILE A 675 1.80 -27.46 14.88
CA ILE A 675 0.42 -28.00 14.85
C ILE A 675 0.36 -29.26 13.98
N LEU A 676 1.06 -29.28 12.86
CA LEU A 676 1.10 -30.39 11.92
C LEU A 676 1.98 -31.54 12.40
N GLY A 677 2.66 -31.40 13.56
CA GLY A 677 3.44 -32.45 14.19
C GLY A 677 4.76 -32.77 13.51
N TYR A 678 5.31 -31.86 12.72
CA TYR A 678 6.63 -32.02 12.12
C TYR A 678 7.75 -32.03 13.18
N LYS A 679 8.86 -32.72 12.85
CA LYS A 679 10.04 -32.79 13.70
C LYS A 679 10.58 -31.38 13.99
N GLU A 680 10.90 -31.11 15.25
CA GLU A 680 11.38 -29.82 15.71
C GLU A 680 12.63 -29.33 14.95
N LYS A 681 12.58 -28.11 14.48
CA LYS A 681 13.66 -27.43 13.73
C LYS A 681 13.79 -25.99 14.23
N VAL A 682 14.95 -25.39 13.98
CA VAL A 682 15.24 -23.98 14.30
C VAL A 682 14.80 -23.11 13.14
N PHE A 683 13.97 -22.10 13.40
CA PHE A 683 13.51 -21.17 12.38
C PHE A 683 14.40 -19.93 12.33
N LYS A 684 14.84 -19.56 11.15
CA LYS A 684 15.77 -18.45 10.92
C LYS A 684 15.31 -17.56 9.77
N ILE A 685 15.59 -16.26 9.88
CA ILE A 685 15.49 -15.31 8.78
C ILE A 685 16.92 -14.94 8.39
N PHE A 686 17.28 -15.17 7.15
CA PHE A 686 18.57 -14.79 6.61
C PHE A 686 18.42 -13.72 5.54
N ASN A 687 18.98 -12.55 5.78
CA ASN A 687 18.99 -11.45 4.80
C ASN A 687 20.28 -11.51 3.97
N ILE A 688 20.17 -11.97 2.73
CA ILE A 688 21.28 -12.14 1.79
C ILE A 688 21.99 -10.81 1.54
N LYS A 689 21.23 -9.70 1.40
CA LYS A 689 21.77 -8.38 1.12
C LYS A 689 22.66 -7.83 2.24
N THR A 690 22.31 -8.07 3.50
CA THR A 690 23.02 -7.50 4.67
C THR A 690 23.86 -8.52 5.44
N GLY A 691 23.65 -9.81 5.22
CA GLY A 691 24.28 -10.89 5.99
C GLY A 691 23.71 -11.09 7.38
N GLU A 692 22.64 -10.37 7.75
CA GLU A 692 21.99 -10.48 9.06
C GLU A 692 21.21 -11.78 9.19
N ILE A 693 21.31 -12.44 10.35
CA ILE A 693 20.51 -13.62 10.68
C ILE A 693 19.78 -13.39 12.00
N LEU A 694 18.46 -13.55 11.94
CA LEU A 694 17.61 -13.62 13.12
C LEU A 694 17.17 -15.06 13.34
N THR A 695 17.29 -15.53 14.56
CA THR A 695 16.86 -16.88 14.99
C THR A 695 15.66 -16.76 15.92
N LEU A 696 14.62 -17.53 15.63
CA LEU A 696 13.43 -17.64 16.47
C LEU A 696 13.72 -18.56 17.65
N SER A 697 13.57 -18.05 18.88
CA SER A 697 13.90 -18.73 20.12
C SER A 697 12.73 -18.85 21.11
N GLY A 698 11.52 -18.45 20.69
CA GLY A 698 10.30 -18.50 21.50
C GLY A 698 9.75 -19.92 21.67
N LYS A 699 8.74 -20.04 22.54
CA LYS A 699 7.99 -21.28 22.75
C LYS A 699 6.71 -21.28 21.91
N PHE A 700 6.09 -22.47 21.76
CA PHE A 700 4.84 -22.61 21.03
C PHE A 700 3.73 -21.69 21.54
N GLU A 701 3.65 -21.46 22.86
CA GLU A 701 2.67 -20.58 23.48
C GLU A 701 2.81 -19.13 23.01
N ASP A 702 4.04 -18.68 22.77
CA ASP A 702 4.32 -17.32 22.24
C ASP A 702 3.85 -17.23 20.78
N TYR A 703 4.16 -18.23 19.98
CA TYR A 703 3.71 -18.30 18.55
C TYR A 703 2.20 -18.34 18.46
N HIS A 704 1.58 -19.21 19.28
CA HIS A 704 0.12 -19.36 19.35
C HIS A 704 -0.55 -18.05 19.76
N LYS A 705 0.00 -17.36 20.78
CA LYS A 705 -0.51 -16.05 21.23
C LYS A 705 -0.43 -15.00 20.13
N ILE A 706 0.69 -14.93 19.39
CA ILE A 706 0.86 -13.98 18.27
C ILE A 706 -0.16 -14.28 17.18
N VAL A 707 -0.19 -15.53 16.67
CA VAL A 707 -1.05 -15.90 15.53
C VAL A 707 -2.53 -15.75 15.88
N THR A 708 -2.95 -16.19 17.06
CA THR A 708 -4.36 -16.04 17.49
C THR A 708 -4.74 -14.59 17.74
N THR A 709 -3.82 -13.75 18.22
CA THR A 709 -4.07 -12.30 18.35
C THR A 709 -4.28 -11.65 16.98
N ILE A 710 -3.51 -12.04 15.97
CA ILE A 710 -3.67 -11.56 14.59
C ILE A 710 -5.01 -12.02 14.00
N ILE A 711 -5.34 -13.31 14.14
CA ILE A 711 -6.59 -13.89 13.64
C ILE A 711 -7.78 -13.21 14.31
N LYS A 712 -7.77 -13.04 15.64
CA LYS A 712 -8.82 -12.32 16.38
C LYS A 712 -8.99 -10.89 15.90
N GLY A 713 -7.87 -10.18 15.69
CA GLY A 713 -7.92 -8.81 15.19
C GLY A 713 -8.53 -8.68 13.78
N LYS A 714 -8.55 -9.76 13.01
CA LYS A 714 -9.17 -9.80 11.67
C LYS A 714 -10.62 -10.29 11.68
N THR A 715 -11.03 -11.06 12.66
CA THR A 715 -12.32 -11.76 12.70
C THR A 715 -13.33 -11.14 13.66
N ILE A 716 -12.85 -10.49 14.72
CA ILE A 716 -13.73 -9.80 15.66
C ILE A 716 -14.01 -8.42 15.07
N GLU A 717 -15.31 -8.10 14.92
CA GLU A 717 -15.73 -6.74 14.60
C GLU A 717 -15.09 -5.81 15.62
N ASN A 718 -14.24 -4.90 15.15
CA ASN A 718 -13.78 -3.80 15.97
C ASN A 718 -15.00 -2.95 16.31
N VAL A 719 -15.56 -3.16 17.48
CA VAL A 719 -16.62 -2.30 18.00
C VAL A 719 -16.01 -0.91 18.10
N ARG A 720 -16.44 -0.02 17.21
CA ARG A 720 -15.99 1.37 17.21
C ARG A 720 -16.34 1.97 18.56
N LEU A 721 -15.33 2.41 19.31
CA LEU A 721 -15.52 3.14 20.56
C LEU A 721 -16.45 4.33 20.31
N ASP A 722 -17.32 4.67 21.27
CA ASP A 722 -18.04 5.93 21.19
C ASP A 722 -17.06 7.13 21.27
N ASP A 723 -17.55 8.33 20.99
CA ASP A 723 -16.70 9.51 20.92
C ASP A 723 -16.03 9.85 22.27
N ASP A 724 -16.74 9.63 23.38
CA ASP A 724 -16.20 9.92 24.72
C ASP A 724 -15.16 8.87 25.14
N GLU A 725 -15.38 7.60 24.83
CA GLU A 725 -14.41 6.52 25.03
C GLU A 725 -13.17 6.73 24.17
N PHE A 726 -13.35 7.11 22.90
CA PHE A 726 -12.25 7.42 22.00
C PHE A 726 -11.39 8.57 22.53
N ILE A 727 -12.01 9.69 22.93
CA ILE A 727 -11.30 10.82 23.51
C ILE A 727 -10.52 10.41 24.78
N LYS A 728 -11.10 9.55 25.63
CA LYS A 728 -10.41 9.03 26.82
C LYS A 728 -9.22 8.15 26.46
N SER A 729 -9.33 7.32 25.42
CA SER A 729 -8.25 6.42 24.98
C SER A 729 -7.06 7.17 24.37
N CYS A 730 -7.29 8.38 23.86
CA CYS A 730 -6.27 9.23 23.28
C CYS A 730 -5.52 10.09 24.32
N LYS A 731 -6.15 10.36 25.48
CA LYS A 731 -5.58 11.13 26.59
C LYS A 731 -4.76 10.27 27.54
#